data_787f3eeb55613adf2a324d7a47cf97db
#
_entry.id   787f3eeb55613adf2a324d7a47cf97db
#
_cell.length_a   1.000
_cell.length_b   1.000
_cell.length_c   1.000
_cell.angle_alpha   90.00
_cell.angle_beta   90.00
_cell.angle_gamma   90.00
#
_symmetry.space_group_name_H-M   'P 1'
#
loop_
_entity.id
_entity.type
_entity.pdbx_description
1 polymer ?
#
loop_
_entity_poly.entity_id
_entity_poly.type
_entity_poly.pdbx_seq_one_letter_code
_entity_poly.pdbx_strand_id
1 'polypeptide(L)'
;MIDILRRFIRAERTGNWLLHLSVVQEMLPYLAAAGHNSYTKSAYLYLQKMTSLHETHPAVFDDFIAGHHVVRRSNRAWAGLSSDLTIEQTLMRGAKTTGGLTRGRGITEFQRAKWVLSMPACAEMSRAMQDVTATQRSTSDQHIEIGEVRSAKDASDLIAVTSFLTERNPFSEDSSLRNIATGVVADSDVNVTEAKAMGIKILNSMEGQSAAELSFKKVNQVKTLASKKSSTQNGGKLPTIDPQLLFQRCITASNRISISQKDMFCFELSSHPSALFDSSQFMRQPNKAGLAEELWKTMAEDRLAKIDVSVPNDVQFVLDGGSILHRLRAPWKRGSTFDSILQAYIEFVNEQYPNAVVVFDGYMSGPSTKDMTHLRRSKGKKGLAVHFQAGMKLQTSKEEFLVNVENKDSFIKALGTELERTCRVVFSEGDADLNIAREAVESAKSQVLIVIGEDTDILVLLGFFVDKKGHDLYFTSDKTGKGTRRWNMKRFAELFGEARHDLLFLHALTGCDSTSRPFGIGKPAAIRKLLTNSLQRKQSRVFLQQNITPAGIIEAGEKSLVNLYGGKQSETLDELRYRLFCSKVAVGTQCIQIHTLPPTSAAAKHHSLRVYYQVQEWVDASQLDATNFGWKLEKGKLVPITCDLPAAPSELLKIIRCECKGNCDSNRCSCFRLGIKCSPGCENCCGTSCSNTPALDLDLGLPAIDVELHPGANTNPESLEEDLNFE
;
A
#
# COMPACT_ATOMS: atom_id res chain seq x y z
N MET A 1 30.10 -10.37 -9.14
CA MET A 1 29.36 -11.53 -9.67
C MET A 1 29.60 -11.75 -11.19
N ILE A 2 29.40 -10.75 -12.03
CA ILE A 2 29.60 -10.90 -13.50
C ILE A 2 31.03 -11.38 -13.82
N ASP A 3 32.04 -10.81 -13.19
CA ASP A 3 33.44 -11.27 -13.40
C ASP A 3 33.66 -12.70 -12.95
N ILE A 4 33.11 -13.12 -11.82
CA ILE A 4 33.13 -14.50 -11.34
C ILE A 4 32.50 -15.43 -12.38
N LEU A 5 31.33 -15.08 -12.93
CA LEU A 5 30.68 -15.88 -13.96
C LEU A 5 31.52 -15.96 -15.25
N ARG A 6 32.10 -14.85 -15.69
CA ARG A 6 33.00 -14.86 -16.88
C ARG A 6 34.21 -15.73 -16.66
N ARG A 7 34.84 -15.70 -15.51
CA ARG A 7 35.98 -16.53 -15.13
C ARG A 7 35.58 -17.99 -15.02
N PHE A 8 34.40 -18.31 -14.51
CA PHE A 8 33.85 -19.66 -14.47
C PHE A 8 33.69 -20.23 -15.90
N ILE A 9 32.98 -19.47 -16.76
CA ILE A 9 32.81 -19.85 -18.16
C ILE A 9 34.21 -20.09 -18.83
N ARG A 10 35.15 -19.19 -18.57
CA ARG A 10 36.51 -19.35 -19.10
C ARG A 10 37.17 -20.62 -18.60
N ALA A 11 37.07 -20.96 -17.32
CA ALA A 11 37.60 -22.15 -16.73
C ALA A 11 37.07 -23.44 -17.42
N GLU A 12 35.74 -23.49 -17.59
CA GLU A 12 35.06 -24.61 -18.26
C GLU A 12 35.44 -24.70 -19.75
N ARG A 13 35.45 -23.57 -20.46
CA ARG A 13 35.72 -23.54 -21.91
C ARG A 13 37.19 -23.86 -22.24
N THR A 14 38.10 -23.49 -21.36
CA THR A 14 39.54 -23.76 -21.56
C THR A 14 40.03 -25.06 -20.90
N GLY A 15 39.22 -25.67 -20.04
CA GLY A 15 39.61 -26.80 -19.23
C GLY A 15 40.64 -26.44 -18.15
N ASN A 16 40.60 -25.24 -17.61
CA ASN A 16 41.52 -24.76 -16.58
C ASN A 16 41.05 -25.17 -15.19
N TRP A 17 41.58 -26.26 -14.66
CA TRP A 17 41.17 -26.83 -13.36
C TRP A 17 41.40 -25.88 -12.17
N LEU A 18 42.59 -25.27 -12.09
CA LEU A 18 42.91 -24.37 -10.97
C LEU A 18 42.03 -23.15 -10.96
N LEU A 19 41.75 -22.57 -12.13
CA LEU A 19 40.82 -21.46 -12.26
C LEU A 19 39.40 -21.89 -11.89
N HIS A 20 38.97 -23.10 -12.26
CA HIS A 20 37.66 -23.64 -11.87
C HIS A 20 37.50 -23.68 -10.34
N LEU A 21 38.47 -24.29 -9.62
CA LEU A 21 38.42 -24.36 -8.16
C LEU A 21 38.42 -22.98 -7.50
N SER A 22 39.27 -22.06 -7.96
CA SER A 22 39.36 -20.70 -7.45
C SER A 22 38.01 -19.96 -7.60
N VAL A 23 37.39 -20.09 -8.75
CA VAL A 23 36.11 -19.41 -9.03
C VAL A 23 34.95 -20.03 -8.26
N VAL A 24 34.89 -21.36 -8.13
CA VAL A 24 33.89 -22.04 -7.29
C VAL A 24 34.02 -21.58 -5.84
N GLN A 25 35.24 -21.42 -5.32
CA GLN A 25 35.48 -20.86 -4.00
C GLN A 25 34.91 -19.41 -3.86
N GLU A 26 35.14 -18.57 -4.88
CA GLU A 26 34.63 -17.21 -4.90
C GLU A 26 33.09 -17.13 -5.03
N MET A 27 32.44 -18.16 -5.60
CA MET A 27 30.98 -18.24 -5.71
C MET A 27 30.30 -18.60 -4.39
N LEU A 28 30.96 -19.36 -3.51
CA LEU A 28 30.35 -19.84 -2.27
C LEU A 28 29.70 -18.79 -1.40
N PRO A 29 30.31 -17.62 -1.11
CA PRO A 29 29.67 -16.59 -0.31
C PRO A 29 28.33 -16.13 -0.90
N TYR A 30 28.25 -16.02 -2.21
CA TYR A 30 27.02 -15.58 -2.88
C TYR A 30 25.92 -16.65 -2.86
N LEU A 31 26.28 -17.93 -3.00
CA LEU A 31 25.34 -19.04 -2.85
C LEU A 31 24.78 -19.10 -1.43
N ALA A 32 25.63 -18.93 -0.43
CA ALA A 32 25.24 -18.92 0.97
C ALA A 32 24.33 -17.73 1.28
N ALA A 33 24.69 -16.53 0.85
CA ALA A 33 23.90 -15.30 1.06
C ALA A 33 22.55 -15.35 0.34
N ALA A 34 22.48 -15.93 -0.85
CA ALA A 34 21.24 -16.09 -1.61
C ALA A 34 20.31 -17.18 -1.05
N GLY A 35 20.78 -17.98 -0.10
CA GLY A 35 19.97 -19.03 0.52
C GLY A 35 19.89 -20.32 -0.31
N HIS A 36 20.79 -20.49 -1.27
CA HIS A 36 20.93 -21.74 -2.02
C HIS A 36 21.64 -22.83 -1.18
N ASN A 37 21.01 -23.22 -0.08
CA ASN A 37 21.60 -24.01 0.99
C ASN A 37 22.18 -25.36 0.51
N SER A 38 21.47 -26.08 -0.37
CA SER A 38 21.92 -27.34 -0.92
C SER A 38 23.18 -27.16 -1.78
N TYR A 39 23.19 -26.15 -2.65
CA TYR A 39 24.35 -25.80 -3.46
C TYR A 39 25.54 -25.34 -2.61
N THR A 40 25.28 -24.53 -1.55
CA THR A 40 26.34 -24.11 -0.62
C THR A 40 27.01 -25.30 0.05
N LYS A 41 26.24 -26.26 0.58
CA LYS A 41 26.76 -27.46 1.22
C LYS A 41 27.53 -28.31 0.21
N SER A 42 26.95 -28.60 -0.95
CA SER A 42 27.56 -29.44 -1.98
C SER A 42 28.85 -28.84 -2.52
N ALA A 43 28.86 -27.55 -2.84
CA ALA A 43 30.04 -26.88 -3.36
C ALA A 43 31.15 -26.75 -2.30
N TYR A 44 30.80 -26.57 -1.03
CA TYR A 44 31.80 -26.58 0.05
C TYR A 44 32.48 -27.95 0.18
N LEU A 45 31.70 -29.03 0.23
CA LEU A 45 32.21 -30.40 0.29
C LEU A 45 33.00 -30.76 -0.98
N TYR A 46 32.52 -30.30 -2.14
CA TYR A 46 33.22 -30.48 -3.41
C TYR A 46 34.61 -29.85 -3.37
N LEU A 47 34.71 -28.58 -2.97
CA LEU A 47 36.00 -27.87 -2.84
C LEU A 47 36.93 -28.58 -1.87
N GLN A 48 36.44 -28.99 -0.70
CA GLN A 48 37.23 -29.72 0.30
C GLN A 48 37.86 -31.00 -0.30
N LYS A 49 37.04 -31.78 -1.01
CA LYS A 49 37.51 -33.01 -1.67
C LYS A 49 38.48 -32.74 -2.84
N MET A 50 38.15 -31.72 -3.66
CA MET A 50 38.93 -31.42 -4.85
C MET A 50 40.26 -30.74 -4.56
N THR A 51 40.33 -29.98 -3.46
CA THR A 51 41.59 -29.39 -3.01
C THR A 51 42.60 -30.45 -2.56
N SER A 52 42.15 -31.57 -1.97
CA SER A 52 42.99 -32.69 -1.58
C SER A 52 43.17 -33.78 -2.66
N LEU A 53 42.67 -33.50 -3.87
CA LEU A 53 42.70 -34.51 -4.95
C LEU A 53 44.14 -34.95 -5.33
N HIS A 54 45.10 -34.03 -5.27
CA HIS A 54 46.51 -34.29 -5.56
C HIS A 54 47.12 -35.30 -4.58
N GLU A 55 46.64 -35.36 -3.32
CA GLU A 55 47.10 -36.32 -2.31
C GLU A 55 46.35 -37.63 -2.41
N THR A 56 45.05 -37.59 -2.63
CA THR A 56 44.14 -38.75 -2.58
C THR A 56 44.14 -39.54 -3.89
N HIS A 57 44.23 -38.87 -5.05
CA HIS A 57 44.14 -39.45 -6.38
C HIS A 57 45.06 -38.70 -7.37
N PRO A 58 46.40 -38.84 -7.27
CA PRO A 58 47.35 -38.06 -8.07
C PRO A 58 47.14 -38.19 -9.59
N ALA A 59 46.89 -39.39 -10.09
CA ALA A 59 46.66 -39.59 -11.51
C ALA A 59 45.41 -38.86 -12.05
N VAL A 60 44.33 -38.80 -11.26
CA VAL A 60 43.13 -38.04 -11.63
C VAL A 60 43.39 -36.52 -11.56
N PHE A 61 44.20 -36.09 -10.60
CA PHE A 61 44.61 -34.71 -10.52
C PHE A 61 45.40 -34.27 -11.76
N ASP A 62 46.36 -35.10 -12.22
CA ASP A 62 47.13 -34.84 -13.44
C ASP A 62 46.22 -34.74 -14.68
N ASP A 63 45.24 -35.63 -14.79
CA ASP A 63 44.23 -35.59 -15.85
C ASP A 63 43.39 -34.31 -15.79
N PHE A 64 43.01 -33.87 -14.61
CA PHE A 64 42.25 -32.64 -14.45
C PHE A 64 43.08 -31.39 -14.75
N ILE A 65 44.35 -31.37 -14.40
CA ILE A 65 45.31 -30.33 -14.81
C ILE A 65 45.47 -30.30 -16.32
N ALA A 66 45.47 -31.45 -16.99
CA ALA A 66 45.48 -31.56 -18.46
C ALA A 66 44.17 -31.08 -19.11
N GLY A 67 43.13 -30.75 -18.30
CA GLY A 67 41.86 -30.22 -18.76
C GLY A 67 40.77 -31.25 -19.00
N HIS A 68 40.93 -32.47 -18.51
CA HIS A 68 39.99 -33.59 -18.74
C HIS A 68 38.80 -33.57 -17.72
N HIS A 69 38.72 -32.58 -16.82
CA HIS A 69 37.56 -32.38 -15.95
C HIS A 69 36.35 -31.86 -16.74
N VAL A 70 36.53 -31.42 -17.98
CA VAL A 70 35.46 -30.98 -18.88
C VAL A 70 35.41 -31.84 -20.13
N VAL A 71 34.25 -31.97 -20.76
CA VAL A 71 34.09 -32.66 -22.04
C VAL A 71 34.59 -31.77 -23.18
N ARG A 72 35.54 -32.20 -23.96
CA ARG A 72 36.10 -31.43 -25.08
C ARG A 72 35.66 -32.01 -26.41
N ARG A 73 35.16 -31.17 -27.29
CA ARG A 73 34.75 -31.55 -28.65
C ARG A 73 35.92 -31.54 -29.65
N SER A 74 36.95 -30.79 -29.35
CA SER A 74 38.16 -30.67 -30.19
C SER A 74 39.36 -30.27 -29.33
N ASN A 75 40.54 -30.27 -29.89
CA ASN A 75 41.77 -29.82 -29.23
C ASN A 75 41.94 -28.28 -29.20
N ARG A 76 40.94 -27.52 -29.64
CA ARG A 76 41.01 -26.06 -29.64
C ARG A 76 40.82 -25.49 -28.22
N ALA A 77 41.42 -24.31 -28.01
CA ALA A 77 41.52 -23.72 -26.68
C ALA A 77 40.16 -23.37 -26.03
N TRP A 78 39.09 -23.21 -26.79
CA TRP A 78 37.74 -22.78 -26.28
C TRP A 78 36.68 -23.87 -26.53
N ALA A 79 37.04 -25.13 -26.43
CA ALA A 79 36.20 -26.27 -26.81
C ALA A 79 35.57 -27.03 -25.61
N GLY A 80 35.92 -26.67 -24.38
CA GLY A 80 35.43 -27.34 -23.18
C GLY A 80 33.93 -27.09 -22.93
N LEU A 81 33.25 -28.14 -22.44
CA LEU A 81 31.88 -28.11 -21.96
C LEU A 81 31.83 -28.77 -20.59
N SER A 82 31.08 -28.24 -19.64
CA SER A 82 30.93 -28.93 -18.36
C SER A 82 30.27 -30.29 -18.56
N SER A 83 30.66 -31.27 -17.76
CA SER A 83 30.09 -32.61 -17.79
C SER A 83 28.59 -32.59 -17.50
N ASP A 84 28.16 -31.80 -16.55
CA ASP A 84 26.74 -31.65 -16.19
C ASP A 84 25.94 -31.13 -17.38
N LEU A 85 26.37 -30.01 -18.01
CA LEU A 85 25.69 -29.46 -19.18
C LEU A 85 25.64 -30.47 -20.34
N THR A 86 26.67 -31.30 -20.51
CA THR A 86 26.68 -32.37 -21.51
C THR A 86 25.63 -33.42 -21.19
N ILE A 87 25.52 -33.85 -19.93
CA ILE A 87 24.51 -34.80 -19.47
C ILE A 87 23.08 -34.21 -19.69
N GLU A 88 22.86 -32.99 -19.28
CA GLU A 88 21.56 -32.35 -19.42
C GLU A 88 21.14 -32.20 -20.89
N GLN A 89 22.01 -31.71 -21.73
CA GLN A 89 21.66 -31.43 -23.13
C GLN A 89 21.65 -32.66 -24.05
N THR A 90 22.30 -33.74 -23.68
CA THR A 90 22.33 -34.97 -24.48
C THR A 90 21.43 -36.05 -23.88
N LEU A 91 21.77 -36.54 -22.69
CA LEU A 91 21.07 -37.66 -22.04
C LEU A 91 19.68 -37.25 -21.53
N MET A 92 19.61 -36.20 -20.72
CA MET A 92 18.35 -35.79 -20.09
C MET A 92 17.38 -35.18 -21.10
N ARG A 93 17.86 -34.43 -22.09
CA ARG A 93 17.03 -33.94 -23.18
C ARG A 93 16.43 -35.09 -23.99
N GLY A 94 17.21 -36.10 -24.35
CA GLY A 94 16.72 -37.29 -25.03
C GLY A 94 15.71 -38.07 -24.19
N ALA A 95 15.95 -38.19 -22.88
CA ALA A 95 15.01 -38.83 -21.95
C ALA A 95 13.70 -38.11 -21.79
N LYS A 96 13.69 -36.78 -21.86
CA LYS A 96 12.51 -35.91 -21.67
C LYS A 96 11.67 -35.69 -22.94
N THR A 97 12.13 -36.08 -24.13
CA THR A 97 11.38 -35.92 -25.37
C THR A 97 10.09 -36.76 -25.41
N THR A 98 9.14 -36.40 -26.23
CA THR A 98 7.92 -37.20 -26.46
C THR A 98 8.29 -38.56 -27.01
N GLY A 99 7.87 -39.64 -26.33
CA GLY A 99 8.29 -41.00 -26.62
C GLY A 99 9.61 -41.41 -25.98
N GLY A 100 10.30 -40.49 -25.29
CA GLY A 100 11.53 -40.78 -24.53
C GLY A 100 11.29 -41.49 -23.21
N LEU A 101 12.36 -41.70 -22.46
CA LEU A 101 12.37 -42.51 -21.24
C LEU A 101 11.37 -42.04 -20.14
N THR A 102 11.19 -40.74 -19.99
CA THR A 102 10.34 -40.15 -18.92
C THR A 102 8.89 -39.84 -19.39
N ARG A 103 8.69 -39.70 -20.68
CA ARG A 103 7.36 -39.35 -21.27
C ARG A 103 6.77 -40.47 -22.14
N GLY A 104 7.43 -41.65 -22.19
CA GLY A 104 6.91 -42.83 -22.87
C GLY A 104 5.91 -43.57 -22.01
N ARG A 105 4.73 -43.94 -22.59
CA ARG A 105 3.71 -44.73 -21.88
C ARG A 105 4.26 -46.17 -21.65
N GLY A 106 4.13 -46.66 -20.43
CA GLY A 106 4.40 -48.05 -20.08
C GLY A 106 5.88 -48.37 -19.77
N ILE A 107 6.77 -47.37 -19.72
CA ILE A 107 8.17 -47.64 -19.32
C ILE A 107 8.25 -47.79 -17.81
N THR A 108 8.64 -49.00 -17.35
CA THR A 108 8.86 -49.33 -15.94
C THR A 108 10.22 -48.81 -15.44
N GLU A 109 10.44 -48.72 -14.13
CA GLU A 109 11.73 -48.36 -13.56
C GLU A 109 12.84 -49.33 -13.97
N PHE A 110 12.53 -50.61 -14.08
CA PHE A 110 13.48 -51.63 -14.55
C PHE A 110 13.91 -51.38 -15.99
N GLN A 111 12.99 -50.99 -16.88
CA GLN A 111 13.32 -50.65 -18.26
C GLN A 111 14.16 -49.35 -18.32
N ARG A 112 13.89 -48.37 -17.46
CA ARG A 112 14.71 -47.14 -17.33
C ARG A 112 16.11 -47.47 -16.87
N ALA A 113 16.28 -48.33 -15.85
CA ALA A 113 17.57 -48.75 -15.37
C ALA A 113 18.35 -49.51 -16.45
N LYS A 114 17.71 -50.42 -17.16
CA LYS A 114 18.33 -51.14 -18.30
C LYS A 114 18.81 -50.18 -19.38
N TRP A 115 17.97 -49.17 -19.73
CA TRP A 115 18.33 -48.20 -20.75
C TRP A 115 19.57 -47.39 -20.33
N VAL A 116 19.58 -46.89 -19.10
CA VAL A 116 20.71 -46.11 -18.56
C VAL A 116 21.99 -46.96 -18.52
N LEU A 117 21.90 -48.20 -18.01
CA LEU A 117 23.04 -49.09 -17.89
C LEU A 117 23.56 -49.57 -19.24
N SER A 118 22.74 -49.64 -20.28
CA SER A 118 23.15 -50.06 -21.63
C SER A 118 23.81 -48.95 -22.45
N MET A 119 23.72 -47.68 -22.04
CA MET A 119 24.23 -46.55 -22.82
C MET A 119 25.70 -46.59 -23.12
N PRO A 120 26.61 -46.96 -22.21
CA PRO A 120 28.03 -47.09 -22.56
C PRO A 120 28.29 -48.14 -23.64
N ALA A 121 27.65 -49.33 -23.54
CA ALA A 121 27.73 -50.37 -24.51
C ALA A 121 27.15 -49.96 -25.89
N CYS A 122 26.05 -49.26 -25.91
CA CYS A 122 25.45 -48.69 -27.13
C CYS A 122 26.38 -47.65 -27.79
N ALA A 123 27.04 -46.82 -27.00
CA ALA A 123 28.01 -45.86 -27.50
C ALA A 123 29.24 -46.52 -28.10
N GLU A 124 29.74 -47.59 -27.48
CA GLU A 124 30.86 -48.38 -27.95
C GLU A 124 30.53 -49.13 -29.25
N MET A 125 29.34 -49.77 -29.31
CA MET A 125 28.83 -50.36 -30.54
C MET A 125 28.71 -49.33 -31.67
N SER A 126 28.15 -48.17 -31.40
CA SER A 126 28.02 -47.10 -32.40
C SER A 126 29.38 -46.63 -32.91
N ARG A 127 30.38 -46.54 -32.04
CA ARG A 127 31.75 -46.22 -32.42
C ARG A 127 32.33 -47.30 -33.32
N ALA A 128 32.24 -48.56 -32.92
CA ALA A 128 32.74 -49.71 -33.74
C ALA A 128 32.07 -49.78 -35.12
N MET A 129 30.73 -49.47 -35.18
CA MET A 129 30.01 -49.39 -36.47
C MET A 129 30.54 -48.25 -37.35
N GLN A 130 30.84 -47.09 -36.75
CA GLN A 130 31.41 -45.94 -37.45
C GLN A 130 32.84 -46.29 -38.00
N ASP A 131 33.62 -46.98 -37.23
CA ASP A 131 34.96 -47.38 -37.62
C ASP A 131 34.90 -48.34 -38.77
N VAL A 132 34.06 -49.40 -38.73
CA VAL A 132 33.86 -50.36 -39.78
C VAL A 132 33.32 -49.74 -41.08
N THR A 133 32.47 -48.77 -40.98
CA THR A 133 31.86 -48.09 -42.15
C THR A 133 32.66 -46.89 -42.65
N ALA A 134 33.78 -46.57 -41.99
CA ALA A 134 34.58 -45.36 -42.25
C ALA A 134 33.72 -44.06 -42.26
N THR A 135 32.57 -44.08 -41.61
CA THR A 135 31.66 -42.93 -41.51
C THR A 135 31.83 -42.21 -40.19
N GLN A 136 33.07 -41.99 -39.75
CA GLN A 136 33.28 -41.16 -38.56
C GLN A 136 32.63 -39.82 -38.78
N ARG A 137 31.64 -39.53 -37.97
CA ARG A 137 31.12 -38.20 -37.91
C ARG A 137 32.22 -37.30 -37.36
N SER A 138 32.89 -36.58 -38.25
CA SER A 138 33.73 -35.48 -37.80
C SER A 138 32.87 -34.59 -36.95
N THR A 139 33.17 -34.48 -35.67
CA THR A 139 32.66 -33.40 -34.85
C THR A 139 33.02 -32.14 -35.61
N SER A 140 32.02 -31.40 -36.09
CA SER A 140 32.25 -30.19 -36.87
C SER A 140 33.24 -29.31 -36.11
N ASP A 141 34.39 -29.05 -36.71
CA ASP A 141 35.42 -28.17 -36.17
C ASP A 141 34.97 -26.70 -36.13
N GLN A 142 33.73 -26.43 -36.55
CA GLN A 142 33.16 -25.11 -36.55
C GLN A 142 32.81 -24.72 -35.11
N HIS A 143 33.55 -23.77 -34.58
CA HIS A 143 33.15 -23.04 -33.40
C HIS A 143 31.96 -22.15 -33.79
N ILE A 144 30.77 -22.56 -33.43
CA ILE A 144 29.52 -21.81 -33.67
C ILE A 144 29.67 -20.36 -33.19
N GLU A 145 30.43 -20.14 -32.13
CA GLU A 145 30.70 -18.83 -31.52
C GLU A 145 31.53 -17.88 -32.41
N ILE A 146 32.29 -18.39 -33.36
CA ILE A 146 33.13 -17.61 -34.30
C ILE A 146 32.44 -17.50 -35.67
N GLY A 147 31.35 -18.23 -35.91
CA GLY A 147 30.62 -18.20 -37.18
C GLY A 147 29.98 -16.83 -37.42
N GLU A 148 29.94 -16.40 -38.69
CA GLU A 148 29.42 -15.08 -39.10
C GLU A 148 28.00 -14.84 -38.58
N VAL A 149 27.10 -15.84 -38.64
CA VAL A 149 25.72 -15.73 -38.16
C VAL A 149 25.68 -15.47 -36.65
N ARG A 150 26.53 -16.14 -35.89
CA ARG A 150 26.59 -15.93 -34.44
C ARG A 150 27.21 -14.58 -34.11
N SER A 151 28.24 -14.15 -34.78
CA SER A 151 28.88 -12.85 -34.61
C SER A 151 27.91 -11.71 -34.95
N ALA A 152 27.10 -11.84 -36.01
CA ALA A 152 26.09 -10.88 -36.36
C ALA A 152 24.96 -10.79 -35.27
N LYS A 153 24.55 -11.95 -34.72
CA LYS A 153 23.60 -12.00 -33.62
C LYS A 153 24.17 -11.34 -32.37
N ASP A 154 25.42 -11.65 -32.00
CA ASP A 154 26.06 -11.05 -30.82
C ASP A 154 26.22 -9.53 -30.97
N ALA A 155 26.50 -9.03 -32.18
CA ALA A 155 26.52 -7.60 -32.47
C ALA A 155 25.13 -6.97 -32.30
N SER A 156 24.07 -7.61 -32.80
CA SER A 156 22.69 -7.16 -32.64
C SER A 156 22.28 -7.14 -31.16
N ASP A 157 22.58 -8.21 -30.43
CA ASP A 157 22.31 -8.31 -29.00
C ASP A 157 23.06 -7.23 -28.20
N LEU A 158 24.31 -6.93 -28.58
CA LEU A 158 25.09 -5.84 -27.97
C LEU A 158 24.43 -4.47 -28.18
N ILE A 159 23.97 -4.20 -29.40
CA ILE A 159 23.25 -2.96 -29.70
C ILE A 159 21.97 -2.86 -28.88
N ALA A 160 21.18 -3.93 -28.81
CA ALA A 160 19.93 -3.97 -28.03
C ALA A 160 20.19 -3.74 -26.53
N VAL A 161 21.21 -4.40 -25.95
CA VAL A 161 21.59 -4.19 -24.54
C VAL A 161 22.09 -2.77 -24.30
N THR A 162 22.91 -2.25 -25.22
CA THR A 162 23.43 -0.86 -25.09
C THR A 162 22.30 0.16 -25.14
N SER A 163 21.38 0.05 -26.09
CA SER A 163 20.19 0.93 -26.16
C SER A 163 19.38 0.83 -24.87
N PHE A 164 19.09 -0.39 -24.41
CA PHE A 164 18.37 -0.61 -23.16
C PHE A 164 19.02 0.07 -21.95
N LEU A 165 20.35 -0.01 -21.82
CA LEU A 165 21.11 0.61 -20.73
C LEU A 165 21.16 2.12 -20.87
N THR A 166 21.30 2.64 -22.12
CA THR A 166 21.31 4.08 -22.39
C THR A 166 19.99 4.73 -22.04
N GLU A 167 18.89 4.11 -22.44
CA GLU A 167 17.54 4.59 -22.12
C GLU A 167 17.27 4.63 -20.61
N ARG A 168 17.81 3.69 -19.85
CA ARG A 168 17.49 3.50 -18.42
C ARG A 168 18.54 4.03 -17.47
N ASN A 169 19.66 4.49 -17.97
CA ASN A 169 20.80 5.03 -17.21
C ASN A 169 21.00 4.43 -15.80
N PRO A 170 21.61 3.24 -15.69
CA PRO A 170 21.83 2.59 -14.40
C PRO A 170 22.81 3.36 -13.49
N PHE A 171 23.54 4.30 -14.04
CA PHE A 171 24.56 5.12 -13.37
C PHE A 171 24.09 6.58 -13.23
N SER A 172 22.81 6.79 -12.91
CA SER A 172 22.28 8.13 -12.63
C SER A 172 22.89 8.74 -11.36
N GLU A 173 22.78 10.05 -11.20
CA GLU A 173 23.21 10.78 -9.98
C GLU A 173 22.40 10.36 -8.73
N ASP A 174 21.22 9.81 -8.92
CA ASP A 174 20.42 9.23 -7.83
C ASP A 174 21.11 7.97 -7.29
N SER A 175 21.53 8.05 -6.04
CA SER A 175 22.23 6.96 -5.33
C SER A 175 21.30 5.81 -4.92
N SER A 176 20.00 5.89 -5.15
CA SER A 176 19.05 4.86 -4.77
C SER A 176 19.25 3.59 -5.61
N LEU A 177 19.35 2.45 -4.94
CA LEU A 177 19.39 1.15 -5.61
C LEU A 177 18.03 0.85 -6.21
N ARG A 178 17.97 0.59 -7.51
CA ARG A 178 16.72 0.32 -8.23
C ARG A 178 16.82 -0.82 -9.22
N ASN A 179 15.71 -1.47 -9.50
CA ASN A 179 15.63 -2.48 -10.55
C ASN A 179 15.60 -1.77 -11.93
N ILE A 180 16.55 -2.06 -12.77
CA ILE A 180 16.73 -1.38 -14.06
C ILE A 180 15.59 -1.65 -15.05
N ALA A 181 14.91 -2.81 -14.94
CA ALA A 181 13.83 -3.18 -15.84
C ALA A 181 12.46 -2.64 -15.37
N THR A 182 12.23 -2.59 -14.05
CA THR A 182 10.92 -2.29 -13.46
C THR A 182 10.85 -0.92 -12.78
N GLY A 183 11.99 -0.25 -12.57
CA GLY A 183 12.07 1.01 -11.83
C GLY A 183 11.78 0.91 -10.33
N VAL A 184 11.57 -0.29 -9.78
CA VAL A 184 11.32 -0.46 -8.34
C VAL A 184 12.52 -0.04 -7.53
N VAL A 185 12.32 0.88 -6.59
CA VAL A 185 13.36 1.42 -5.72
C VAL A 185 13.50 0.56 -4.47
N ALA A 186 14.75 0.31 -4.07
CA ALA A 186 15.06 -0.41 -2.85
C ALA A 186 14.84 0.50 -1.63
N ASP A 187 14.21 -0.05 -0.61
CA ASP A 187 14.19 0.57 0.72
C ASP A 187 15.38 0.09 1.57
N SER A 188 15.45 0.59 2.81
CA SER A 188 16.55 0.29 3.74
C SER A 188 16.69 -1.20 4.11
N ASP A 189 15.69 -2.02 3.78
CA ASP A 189 15.73 -3.45 4.07
C ASP A 189 16.53 -4.25 3.03
N VAL A 190 16.72 -3.72 1.82
CA VAL A 190 17.47 -4.37 0.75
C VAL A 190 18.95 -4.23 1.02
N ASN A 191 19.65 -5.36 1.12
CA ASN A 191 21.06 -5.39 1.52
C ASN A 191 21.94 -6.24 0.57
N VAL A 192 21.62 -6.24 -0.71
CA VAL A 192 22.37 -7.00 -1.75
C VAL A 192 23.83 -6.60 -1.87
N THR A 193 24.18 -5.37 -1.50
CA THR A 193 25.57 -4.88 -1.47
C THR A 193 26.42 -5.60 -0.44
N GLU A 194 25.80 -6.09 0.63
CA GLU A 194 26.44 -6.83 1.71
C GLU A 194 26.53 -8.34 1.45
N ALA A 195 26.07 -8.82 0.28
CA ALA A 195 25.93 -10.24 0.00
C ALA A 195 27.22 -11.05 0.24
N LYS A 196 28.36 -10.52 -0.16
CA LYS A 196 29.66 -11.19 0.04
C LYS A 196 30.02 -11.32 1.52
N ALA A 197 29.89 -10.24 2.28
CA ALA A 197 30.19 -10.21 3.72
C ALA A 197 29.25 -11.13 4.51
N MET A 198 27.96 -11.10 4.19
CA MET A 198 26.96 -11.98 4.80
C MET A 198 27.24 -13.44 4.49
N GLY A 199 27.59 -13.75 3.23
CA GLY A 199 27.93 -15.10 2.82
C GLY A 199 29.18 -15.64 3.49
N ILE A 200 30.23 -14.84 3.64
CA ILE A 200 31.44 -15.21 4.37
C ILE A 200 31.09 -15.53 5.84
N LYS A 201 30.25 -14.70 6.47
CA LYS A 201 29.80 -14.95 7.84
C LYS A 201 29.04 -16.29 7.98
N ILE A 202 28.23 -16.65 6.98
CA ILE A 202 27.53 -17.94 6.95
C ILE A 202 28.55 -19.07 6.80
N LEU A 203 29.50 -18.97 5.88
CA LEU A 203 30.53 -20.00 5.63
C LEU A 203 31.39 -20.23 6.87
N ASN A 204 31.85 -19.18 7.54
CA ASN A 204 32.61 -19.29 8.79
C ASN A 204 31.80 -20.01 9.88
N SER A 205 30.49 -19.87 9.90
CA SER A 205 29.63 -20.59 10.84
C SER A 205 29.48 -22.08 10.53
N MET A 206 29.89 -22.52 9.33
CA MET A 206 29.85 -23.93 8.92
C MET A 206 31.12 -24.69 9.34
N GLU A 207 32.19 -24.00 9.64
CA GLU A 207 33.44 -24.62 10.03
C GLU A 207 33.28 -25.49 11.28
N GLY A 208 33.85 -26.73 11.22
CA GLY A 208 33.77 -27.68 12.31
C GLY A 208 32.42 -28.35 12.53
N GLN A 209 31.41 -28.06 11.69
CA GLN A 209 30.09 -28.68 11.78
C GLN A 209 29.87 -29.78 10.74
N SER A 210 29.06 -30.79 11.08
CA SER A 210 28.62 -31.78 10.12
C SER A 210 27.68 -31.19 9.07
N ALA A 211 27.93 -31.43 7.79
CA ALA A 211 27.05 -30.94 6.72
C ALA A 211 25.60 -31.43 6.83
N ALA A 212 25.35 -32.58 7.47
CA ALA A 212 24.04 -33.15 7.70
C ALA A 212 23.25 -32.33 8.75
N GLU A 213 23.93 -31.78 9.77
CA GLU A 213 23.33 -31.08 10.89
C GLU A 213 23.19 -29.57 10.67
N LEU A 214 23.85 -29.03 9.65
CA LEU A 214 23.82 -27.62 9.32
C LEU A 214 22.40 -27.15 8.97
N SER A 215 21.93 -26.14 9.69
CA SER A 215 20.69 -25.44 9.39
C SER A 215 20.95 -23.97 9.08
N PHE A 216 20.29 -23.45 8.05
CA PHE A 216 20.41 -22.05 7.62
C PHE A 216 19.18 -21.26 8.01
N LYS A 217 19.39 -20.16 8.73
CA LYS A 217 18.29 -19.28 9.16
C LYS A 217 17.99 -18.25 8.07
N LYS A 218 16.71 -18.08 7.70
CA LYS A 218 16.26 -17.07 6.71
C LYS A 218 16.68 -15.64 7.08
N VAL A 219 16.83 -15.33 8.36
CA VAL A 219 17.26 -14.00 8.82
C VAL A 219 18.69 -13.64 8.37
N ASN A 220 19.51 -14.65 8.10
CA ASN A 220 20.90 -14.48 7.65
C ASN A 220 21.03 -14.34 6.12
N GLN A 221 19.93 -14.50 5.38
CA GLN A 221 19.93 -14.38 3.92
C GLN A 221 19.82 -12.95 3.47
N VAL A 222 20.37 -12.65 2.31
CA VAL A 222 20.25 -11.35 1.65
C VAL A 222 18.81 -11.11 1.23
N LYS A 223 18.34 -9.90 1.51
CA LYS A 223 17.05 -9.40 1.02
C LYS A 223 17.28 -8.68 -0.31
N THR A 224 16.64 -9.18 -1.35
CA THR A 224 16.72 -8.65 -2.71
C THR A 224 15.48 -7.84 -3.07
N LEU A 225 15.57 -7.03 -4.11
CA LEU A 225 14.40 -6.33 -4.67
C LEU A 225 13.28 -7.29 -5.13
N ALA A 226 13.63 -8.47 -5.63
CA ALA A 226 12.67 -9.48 -6.07
C ALA A 226 11.83 -10.05 -4.91
N SER A 227 12.32 -10.02 -3.69
CA SER A 227 11.60 -10.48 -2.49
C SER A 227 10.61 -9.45 -1.94
N LYS A 228 10.61 -8.23 -2.49
CA LYS A 228 9.74 -7.15 -2.04
C LYS A 228 8.32 -7.31 -2.59
N LYS A 229 7.39 -7.42 -1.65
CA LYS A 229 5.95 -7.28 -1.90
C LYS A 229 5.50 -6.02 -1.21
N SER A 230 4.38 -5.40 -1.67
CA SER A 230 3.78 -4.26 -0.96
C SER A 230 3.62 -4.61 0.51
N SER A 231 4.30 -3.87 1.38
CA SER A 231 4.21 -4.11 2.83
C SER A 231 2.96 -3.45 3.37
N THR A 232 2.22 -4.16 4.21
CA THR A 232 1.25 -3.51 5.09
C THR A 232 2.05 -2.86 6.21
N GLN A 233 1.95 -1.55 6.38
CA GLN A 233 2.42 -0.92 7.60
C GLN A 233 1.56 -1.45 8.73
N ASN A 234 2.00 -2.51 9.37
CA ASN A 234 1.57 -2.80 10.72
C ASN A 234 2.23 -1.73 11.59
N GLY A 235 1.60 -0.55 11.65
CA GLY A 235 1.79 0.30 12.80
C GLY A 235 1.52 -0.60 14.00
N GLY A 236 2.54 -0.80 14.85
CA GLY A 236 2.42 -1.67 16.00
C GLY A 236 1.10 -1.33 16.70
N LYS A 237 0.11 -2.19 16.55
CA LYS A 237 -1.12 -2.08 17.31
C LYS A 237 -0.72 -2.26 18.75
N LEU A 238 -0.54 -1.16 19.48
CA LEU A 238 -0.68 -1.18 20.91
C LEU A 238 -2.01 -1.91 21.18
N PRO A 239 -2.04 -2.89 22.09
CA PRO A 239 -3.27 -3.57 22.43
C PRO A 239 -4.29 -2.52 22.88
N THR A 240 -5.20 -2.18 21.98
CA THR A 240 -6.24 -1.19 22.23
C THR A 240 -7.30 -1.85 23.08
N ILE A 241 -7.55 -1.30 24.27
CA ILE A 241 -8.68 -1.71 25.09
C ILE A 241 -9.94 -1.41 24.31
N ASP A 242 -10.84 -2.39 24.20
CA ASP A 242 -12.17 -2.17 23.61
C ASP A 242 -12.85 -0.99 24.34
N PRO A 243 -13.22 0.08 23.63
CA PRO A 243 -13.86 1.25 24.21
C PRO A 243 -15.13 0.91 25.02
N GLN A 244 -15.92 -0.04 24.54
CA GLN A 244 -17.15 -0.47 25.20
C GLN A 244 -16.86 -1.22 26.50
N LEU A 245 -15.86 -2.10 26.50
CA LEU A 245 -15.43 -2.83 27.70
C LEU A 245 -14.91 -1.86 28.77
N LEU A 246 -14.13 -0.86 28.38
CA LEU A 246 -13.64 0.17 29.30
C LEU A 246 -14.80 0.96 29.91
N PHE A 247 -15.76 1.39 29.09
CA PHE A 247 -16.97 2.08 29.55
C PHE A 247 -17.74 1.27 30.58
N GLN A 248 -18.04 0.00 30.30
CA GLN A 248 -18.76 -0.89 31.22
C GLN A 248 -18.02 -1.03 32.56
N ARG A 249 -16.68 -1.14 32.53
CA ARG A 249 -15.85 -1.20 33.74
C ARG A 249 -15.92 0.11 34.53
N CYS A 250 -15.85 1.25 33.88
CA CYS A 250 -15.97 2.57 34.52
C CYS A 250 -17.32 2.69 35.22
N ILE A 251 -18.43 2.36 34.56
CA ILE A 251 -19.78 2.43 35.16
C ILE A 251 -19.92 1.46 36.33
N THR A 252 -19.46 0.22 36.19
CA THR A 252 -19.56 -0.79 37.27
C THR A 252 -18.75 -0.39 38.50
N ALA A 253 -17.58 0.20 38.30
CA ALA A 253 -16.68 0.62 39.39
C ALA A 253 -17.06 1.96 40.00
N SER A 254 -17.83 2.82 39.32
CA SER A 254 -18.16 4.17 39.76
C SER A 254 -18.91 4.22 41.11
N ASN A 255 -19.74 3.21 41.38
CA ASN A 255 -20.47 3.13 42.66
C ASN A 255 -19.56 2.92 43.91
N ARG A 256 -18.27 2.70 43.70
CA ARG A 256 -17.29 2.47 44.78
C ARG A 256 -16.40 3.69 45.04
N ILE A 257 -16.65 4.80 44.39
CA ILE A 257 -15.88 6.04 44.53
C ILE A 257 -16.84 7.20 44.83
N SER A 258 -16.37 8.16 45.62
CA SER A 258 -17.14 9.37 45.99
C SER A 258 -17.10 10.46 44.91
N ILE A 259 -17.15 10.08 43.64
CA ILE A 259 -17.21 11.05 42.52
C ILE A 259 -18.67 11.18 42.07
N SER A 260 -19.11 12.42 41.83
CA SER A 260 -20.39 12.67 41.20
C SER A 260 -20.51 11.98 39.85
N GLN A 261 -21.59 11.26 39.61
CA GLN A 261 -21.83 10.63 38.31
C GLN A 261 -21.84 11.67 37.18
N LYS A 262 -22.32 12.87 37.40
CA LYS A 262 -22.30 13.95 36.43
C LYS A 262 -20.88 14.37 36.07
N ASP A 263 -19.98 14.49 37.05
CA ASP A 263 -18.56 14.87 36.83
C ASP A 263 -17.78 13.77 36.13
N MET A 264 -18.16 12.49 36.31
CA MET A 264 -17.57 11.38 35.61
C MET A 264 -17.82 11.45 34.09
N PHE A 265 -18.95 11.99 33.64
CA PHE A 265 -19.28 12.14 32.20
C PHE A 265 -18.54 13.28 31.49
N CYS A 266 -17.76 14.11 32.21
CA CYS A 266 -16.76 15.02 31.61
C CYS A 266 -15.59 14.25 30.97
N PHE A 267 -15.42 12.98 31.32
CA PHE A 267 -14.45 12.07 30.72
C PHE A 267 -15.08 11.21 29.64
N GLU A 268 -14.29 10.79 28.65
CA GLU A 268 -14.80 9.92 27.59
C GLU A 268 -15.26 8.55 28.08
N LEU A 269 -14.71 8.07 29.19
CA LEU A 269 -14.95 6.74 29.77
C LEU A 269 -14.59 5.61 28.80
N SER A 270 -13.72 5.90 27.86
CA SER A 270 -13.26 5.00 26.81
C SER A 270 -11.82 5.37 26.42
N SER A 271 -11.13 4.47 25.70
CA SER A 271 -9.74 4.66 25.28
C SER A 271 -9.55 5.84 24.31
N HIS A 272 -10.62 6.28 23.67
CA HIS A 272 -10.65 7.43 22.75
C HIS A 272 -12.09 7.95 22.61
N PRO A 273 -12.32 9.18 22.12
CA PRO A 273 -13.64 9.73 21.90
C PRO A 273 -14.43 8.96 20.84
N SER A 274 -15.15 7.93 21.28
CA SER A 274 -15.81 6.97 20.38
C SER A 274 -16.90 7.60 19.51
N ALA A 275 -17.43 8.78 19.86
CA ALA A 275 -18.35 9.54 19.02
C ALA A 275 -17.68 10.16 17.80
N LEU A 276 -16.36 10.48 17.87
CA LEU A 276 -15.59 11.13 16.82
C LEU A 276 -14.62 10.21 16.11
N PHE A 277 -14.19 9.12 16.74
CA PHE A 277 -13.22 8.17 16.23
C PHE A 277 -13.80 6.76 16.16
N ASP A 278 -13.37 5.96 15.19
CA ASP A 278 -13.78 4.57 15.06
C ASP A 278 -12.93 3.62 15.94
N SER A 279 -13.25 2.34 15.94
CA SER A 279 -12.53 1.32 16.73
C SER A 279 -11.05 1.17 16.38
N SER A 280 -10.64 1.65 15.21
CA SER A 280 -9.25 1.69 14.77
C SER A 280 -8.55 3.04 15.07
N GLN A 281 -9.22 3.90 15.83
CA GLN A 281 -8.77 5.24 16.22
C GLN A 281 -8.59 6.22 15.04
N PHE A 282 -9.18 5.93 13.88
CA PHE A 282 -9.28 6.90 12.80
C PHE A 282 -10.50 7.81 12.99
N MET A 283 -10.40 9.03 12.51
CA MET A 283 -11.55 9.94 12.44
C MET A 283 -12.70 9.27 11.70
N ARG A 284 -13.94 9.30 12.27
CA ARG A 284 -15.10 8.67 11.64
C ARG A 284 -15.36 9.26 10.25
N GLN A 285 -15.55 8.37 9.28
CA GLN A 285 -15.77 8.74 7.88
C GLN A 285 -17.05 9.54 7.68
N PRO A 286 -17.00 10.64 6.92
CA PRO A 286 -18.18 11.37 6.51
C PRO A 286 -18.99 10.59 5.46
N ASN A 287 -20.31 10.87 5.44
CA ASN A 287 -21.15 10.54 4.29
C ASN A 287 -21.30 11.80 3.43
N LYS A 288 -20.31 12.07 2.58
CA LYS A 288 -20.30 13.26 1.70
C LYS A 288 -21.47 13.22 0.71
N ALA A 289 -21.81 12.06 0.16
CA ALA A 289 -22.90 11.89 -0.79
C ALA A 289 -24.27 12.31 -0.21
N GLY A 290 -24.49 12.08 1.08
CA GLY A 290 -25.74 12.51 1.75
C GLY A 290 -25.93 14.04 1.80
N LEU A 291 -24.82 14.82 1.79
CA LEU A 291 -24.90 16.28 1.65
C LEU A 291 -25.42 16.67 0.26
N ALA A 292 -24.74 16.19 -0.78
CA ALA A 292 -25.12 16.48 -2.16
C ALA A 292 -26.56 16.02 -2.46
N GLU A 293 -26.98 14.89 -1.89
CA GLU A 293 -28.36 14.41 -2.07
C GLU A 293 -29.40 15.33 -1.47
N GLU A 294 -29.19 15.84 -0.25
CA GLU A 294 -30.13 16.73 0.40
C GLU A 294 -30.19 18.12 -0.27
N LEU A 295 -29.03 18.65 -0.67
CA LEU A 295 -28.95 19.88 -1.45
C LEU A 295 -29.67 19.74 -2.80
N TRP A 296 -29.51 18.59 -3.47
CA TRP A 296 -30.18 18.31 -4.73
C TRP A 296 -31.69 18.24 -4.58
N LYS A 297 -32.21 17.64 -3.50
CA LYS A 297 -33.66 17.62 -3.22
C LYS A 297 -34.22 19.02 -3.13
N THR A 298 -33.56 19.91 -2.39
CA THR A 298 -33.97 21.30 -2.26
C THR A 298 -33.97 22.01 -3.62
N MET A 299 -32.98 21.79 -4.46
CA MET A 299 -32.94 22.33 -5.82
C MET A 299 -34.04 21.72 -6.72
N ALA A 300 -34.26 20.39 -6.60
CA ALA A 300 -35.22 19.69 -7.44
C ALA A 300 -36.69 20.04 -7.15
N GLU A 301 -36.99 20.62 -6.01
CA GLU A 301 -38.31 21.17 -5.68
C GLU A 301 -38.61 22.48 -6.46
N ASP A 302 -37.56 23.17 -6.92
CA ASP A 302 -37.70 24.35 -7.77
C ASP A 302 -37.96 23.93 -9.23
N ARG A 303 -39.11 24.35 -9.77
CA ARG A 303 -39.51 24.04 -11.16
C ARG A 303 -38.50 24.57 -12.19
N LEU A 304 -37.78 25.66 -11.90
CA LEU A 304 -36.80 26.28 -12.78
C LEU A 304 -35.42 25.50 -12.80
N ALA A 305 -35.15 24.76 -11.74
CA ALA A 305 -33.91 23.95 -11.68
C ALA A 305 -33.96 22.66 -12.55
N LYS A 306 -35.17 22.29 -13.02
CA LYS A 306 -35.39 21.08 -13.87
C LYS A 306 -35.27 21.36 -15.37
N ILE A 307 -34.89 22.54 -15.78
CA ILE A 307 -34.70 22.85 -17.18
C ILE A 307 -33.44 22.12 -17.64
N ASP A 308 -33.62 21.18 -18.56
CA ASP A 308 -32.56 20.55 -19.32
C ASP A 308 -31.95 21.60 -20.26
N VAL A 309 -31.11 22.47 -19.72
CA VAL A 309 -30.50 23.54 -20.50
C VAL A 309 -29.52 22.88 -21.46
N SER A 310 -29.82 23.00 -22.75
CA SER A 310 -28.88 22.64 -23.82
C SER A 310 -27.59 23.46 -23.57
N VAL A 311 -26.51 22.75 -23.24
CA VAL A 311 -25.20 23.39 -23.05
C VAL A 311 -24.79 24.00 -24.38
N PRO A 312 -24.37 25.27 -24.44
CA PRO A 312 -23.84 25.87 -25.65
C PRO A 312 -22.69 25.03 -26.23
N ASN A 313 -22.50 25.04 -27.53
CA ASN A 313 -21.42 24.30 -28.18
C ASN A 313 -20.02 24.85 -27.85
N ASP A 314 -19.93 26.10 -27.38
CA ASP A 314 -18.70 26.77 -26.99
C ASP A 314 -18.64 26.93 -25.45
N VAL A 315 -18.19 25.84 -24.81
CA VAL A 315 -18.09 25.74 -23.35
C VAL A 315 -16.68 25.36 -22.93
N GLN A 316 -16.16 26.07 -21.96
CA GLN A 316 -14.89 25.69 -21.35
C GLN A 316 -15.11 24.63 -20.26
N PHE A 317 -14.15 23.74 -20.12
CA PHE A 317 -14.14 22.72 -19.07
C PHE A 317 -13.04 23.01 -18.04
N VAL A 318 -13.34 22.77 -16.77
CA VAL A 318 -12.36 22.66 -15.70
C VAL A 318 -12.47 21.24 -15.13
N LEU A 319 -11.38 20.52 -15.13
CA LEU A 319 -11.34 19.10 -14.81
C LEU A 319 -10.58 18.88 -13.50
N ASP A 320 -11.17 18.08 -12.61
CA ASP A 320 -10.48 17.50 -11.48
C ASP A 320 -9.54 16.39 -11.96
N GLY A 321 -8.23 16.66 -11.96
CA GLY A 321 -7.18 15.73 -12.41
C GLY A 321 -7.13 14.45 -11.58
N GLY A 322 -7.46 14.52 -10.29
CA GLY A 322 -7.59 13.35 -9.42
C GLY A 322 -8.74 12.43 -9.86
N SER A 323 -9.89 13.00 -10.23
CA SER A 323 -11.03 12.26 -10.75
C SER A 323 -10.68 11.58 -12.07
N ILE A 324 -10.07 12.31 -13.02
CA ILE A 324 -9.61 11.76 -14.31
C ILE A 324 -8.66 10.59 -14.08
N LEU A 325 -7.68 10.73 -13.18
CA LEU A 325 -6.73 9.68 -12.88
C LEU A 325 -7.42 8.37 -12.50
N HIS A 326 -8.52 8.45 -11.75
CA HIS A 326 -9.28 7.28 -11.33
C HIS A 326 -10.26 6.76 -12.41
N ARG A 327 -10.58 7.54 -13.41
CA ARG A 327 -11.59 7.23 -14.43
C ARG A 327 -11.18 6.10 -15.37
N LEU A 328 -10.02 6.16 -15.95
CA LEU A 328 -9.55 5.16 -16.90
C LEU A 328 -8.99 3.93 -16.20
N ARG A 329 -9.55 2.76 -16.51
CA ARG A 329 -9.06 1.47 -16.03
C ARG A 329 -8.40 0.65 -17.14
N ALA A 330 -8.89 0.78 -18.35
CA ALA A 330 -8.47 -0.05 -19.48
C ALA A 330 -6.96 0.00 -19.80
N PRO A 331 -6.26 1.17 -19.76
CA PRO A 331 -4.84 1.21 -20.07
C PRO A 331 -3.94 0.60 -19.00
N TRP A 332 -4.42 0.45 -17.76
CA TRP A 332 -3.67 -0.06 -16.61
C TRP A 332 -3.64 -1.59 -16.56
N LYS A 333 -3.30 -2.25 -17.65
CA LYS A 333 -3.10 -3.70 -17.68
C LYS A 333 -1.64 -4.01 -17.36
N ARG A 334 -1.40 -5.08 -16.61
CA ARG A 334 -0.03 -5.58 -16.38
C ARG A 334 0.66 -5.85 -17.72
N GLY A 335 1.84 -5.29 -17.90
CA GLY A 335 2.57 -5.37 -19.16
C GLY A 335 2.35 -4.20 -20.14
N SER A 336 1.37 -3.31 -19.90
CA SER A 336 1.27 -2.03 -20.64
C SER A 336 2.46 -1.14 -20.34
N THR A 337 2.94 -0.39 -21.32
CA THR A 337 4.00 0.62 -21.09
C THR A 337 3.41 1.88 -20.47
N PHE A 338 4.20 2.60 -19.68
CA PHE A 338 3.76 3.87 -19.10
C PHE A 338 3.41 4.89 -20.17
N ASP A 339 4.11 4.88 -21.32
CA ASP A 339 3.78 5.70 -22.47
C ASP A 339 2.37 5.42 -23.01
N SER A 340 2.02 4.14 -23.21
CA SER A 340 0.68 3.77 -23.65
C SER A 340 -0.42 4.14 -22.65
N ILE A 341 -0.08 4.14 -21.35
CA ILE A 341 -1.00 4.58 -20.30
C ILE A 341 -1.19 6.09 -20.35
N LEU A 342 -0.11 6.88 -20.44
CA LEU A 342 -0.16 8.33 -20.55
C LEU A 342 -0.94 8.76 -21.80
N GLN A 343 -0.65 8.15 -22.95
CA GLN A 343 -1.31 8.45 -24.23
C GLN A 343 -2.82 8.25 -24.16
N ALA A 344 -3.28 7.18 -23.50
CA ALA A 344 -4.72 6.94 -23.32
C ALA A 344 -5.42 8.04 -22.49
N TYR A 345 -4.74 8.64 -21.51
CA TYR A 345 -5.29 9.79 -20.78
C TYR A 345 -5.33 11.06 -21.62
N ILE A 346 -4.28 11.31 -22.41
CA ILE A 346 -4.20 12.46 -23.31
C ILE A 346 -5.31 12.40 -24.35
N GLU A 347 -5.48 11.24 -25.00
CA GLU A 347 -6.56 11.01 -25.96
C GLU A 347 -7.93 11.23 -25.32
N PHE A 348 -8.17 10.65 -24.14
CA PHE A 348 -9.43 10.81 -23.43
C PHE A 348 -9.75 12.28 -23.12
N VAL A 349 -8.77 13.05 -22.61
CA VAL A 349 -8.97 14.47 -22.29
C VAL A 349 -9.22 15.28 -23.55
N ASN A 350 -8.44 15.09 -24.59
CA ASN A 350 -8.54 15.87 -25.82
C ASN A 350 -9.84 15.59 -26.62
N GLU A 351 -10.29 14.34 -26.60
CA GLU A 351 -11.53 13.95 -27.30
C GLU A 351 -12.79 14.38 -26.55
N GLN A 352 -12.80 14.23 -25.22
CA GLN A 352 -13.99 14.50 -24.43
C GLN A 352 -14.09 15.96 -23.97
N TYR A 353 -12.96 16.64 -23.77
CA TYR A 353 -12.88 17.96 -23.13
C TYR A 353 -11.87 18.88 -23.85
N PRO A 354 -12.11 19.23 -25.12
CA PRO A 354 -11.19 20.10 -25.86
C PRO A 354 -11.01 21.45 -25.14
N ASN A 355 -9.81 21.97 -25.12
CA ASN A 355 -9.43 23.24 -24.47
C ASN A 355 -9.72 23.29 -22.94
N ALA A 356 -9.71 22.16 -22.29
CA ALA A 356 -9.95 22.09 -20.84
C ALA A 356 -8.81 22.74 -20.02
N VAL A 357 -9.15 23.16 -18.82
CA VAL A 357 -8.20 23.42 -17.75
C VAL A 357 -8.17 22.20 -16.84
N VAL A 358 -7.04 21.53 -16.72
CA VAL A 358 -6.88 20.37 -15.83
C VAL A 358 -6.14 20.81 -14.58
N VAL A 359 -6.74 20.58 -13.42
CA VAL A 359 -6.15 20.95 -12.12
C VAL A 359 -5.77 19.67 -11.37
N PHE A 360 -4.50 19.52 -11.05
CA PHE A 360 -3.97 18.37 -10.31
C PHE A 360 -3.65 18.72 -8.86
N ASP A 361 -3.82 17.73 -7.97
CA ASP A 361 -3.31 17.81 -6.60
C ASP A 361 -1.79 17.96 -6.60
N GLY A 362 -1.28 18.81 -5.73
CA GLY A 362 0.14 18.85 -5.39
C GLY A 362 0.46 17.89 -4.25
N TYR A 363 1.59 17.22 -4.37
CA TYR A 363 2.12 16.35 -3.33
C TYR A 363 3.33 17.02 -2.70
N MET A 364 3.08 17.97 -1.79
CA MET A 364 4.17 18.57 -1.02
C MET A 364 4.84 17.51 -0.13
N SER A 365 6.16 17.54 -0.08
CA SER A 365 6.95 16.74 0.86
C SER A 365 6.79 17.30 2.26
N GLY A 366 5.70 16.98 2.95
CA GLY A 366 5.44 17.45 4.30
C GLY A 366 4.23 16.78 4.94
N PRO A 367 4.05 16.95 6.26
CA PRO A 367 2.91 16.43 6.98
C PRO A 367 1.61 17.13 6.55
N SER A 368 0.56 16.36 6.29
CA SER A 368 -0.75 16.83 5.83
C SER A 368 -1.87 16.43 6.79
N THR A 369 -2.88 17.28 6.94
CA THR A 369 -4.11 16.96 7.68
C THR A 369 -4.89 15.79 7.10
N LYS A 370 -4.60 15.41 5.85
CA LYS A 370 -5.16 14.23 5.16
C LYS A 370 -4.34 12.94 5.37
N ASP A 371 -3.19 12.98 6.08
CA ASP A 371 -2.31 11.81 6.29
C ASP A 371 -3.05 10.60 6.86
N MET A 372 -3.90 10.82 7.87
CA MET A 372 -4.66 9.73 8.50
C MET A 372 -5.74 9.17 7.58
N THR A 373 -6.33 9.99 6.72
CA THR A 373 -7.31 9.56 5.72
C THR A 373 -6.63 8.76 4.60
N HIS A 374 -5.46 9.18 4.16
CA HIS A 374 -4.63 8.43 3.20
C HIS A 374 -4.21 7.09 3.78
N LEU A 375 -3.73 7.06 5.03
CA LEU A 375 -3.34 5.81 5.72
C LEU A 375 -4.51 4.83 5.81
N ARG A 376 -5.73 5.30 6.11
CA ARG A 376 -6.92 4.47 6.16
C ARG A 376 -7.34 3.97 4.77
N ARG A 377 -7.36 4.84 3.74
CA ARG A 377 -7.70 4.47 2.36
C ARG A 377 -6.73 3.42 1.79
N SER A 378 -5.46 3.54 2.11
CA SER A 378 -4.43 2.57 1.72
C SER A 378 -4.49 1.27 2.53
N LYS A 379 -5.34 1.18 3.57
CA LYS A 379 -5.36 0.07 4.56
C LYS A 379 -3.98 -0.20 5.16
N GLY A 380 -3.17 0.83 5.33
CA GLY A 380 -1.79 0.73 5.78
C GLY A 380 -0.84 0.09 4.78
N LYS A 381 -1.25 -0.15 3.53
CA LYS A 381 -0.36 -0.65 2.47
C LYS A 381 0.53 0.49 2.00
N LYS A 382 1.82 0.23 1.94
CA LYS A 382 2.79 1.08 1.28
C LYS A 382 3.13 0.43 -0.07
N GLY A 383 2.71 1.05 -1.17
CA GLY A 383 3.08 0.61 -2.52
C GLY A 383 4.59 0.66 -2.70
N LEU A 384 5.12 -0.17 -3.60
CA LEU A 384 6.53 -0.10 -3.99
C LEU A 384 6.79 1.24 -4.69
N ALA A 385 7.90 1.91 -4.34
CA ALA A 385 8.36 3.07 -5.09
C ALA A 385 8.89 2.62 -6.46
N VAL A 386 8.43 3.27 -7.52
CA VAL A 386 8.77 2.94 -8.93
C VAL A 386 9.21 4.21 -9.64
N HIS A 387 10.48 4.27 -10.00
CA HIS A 387 10.97 5.29 -10.93
C HIS A 387 10.76 4.77 -12.35
N PHE A 388 9.67 5.19 -12.98
CA PHE A 388 9.30 4.73 -14.31
C PHE A 388 9.81 5.68 -15.41
N GLN A 389 9.94 5.12 -16.60
CA GLN A 389 10.16 5.82 -17.85
C GLN A 389 9.12 5.35 -18.88
N ALA A 390 8.90 6.13 -19.93
CA ALA A 390 7.83 5.92 -20.92
C ALA A 390 7.75 4.48 -21.44
N GLY A 391 8.84 3.90 -21.90
CA GLY A 391 8.90 2.54 -22.45
C GLY A 391 8.88 1.40 -21.44
N MET A 392 8.92 1.67 -20.13
CA MET A 392 8.87 0.62 -19.11
C MET A 392 7.47 0.02 -18.97
N LYS A 393 7.42 -1.29 -18.71
CA LYS A 393 6.17 -2.03 -18.53
C LYS A 393 5.71 -1.97 -17.07
N LEU A 394 4.43 -1.72 -16.88
CA LEU A 394 3.76 -1.78 -15.58
C LEU A 394 3.76 -3.24 -15.07
N GLN A 395 4.27 -3.45 -13.86
CA GLN A 395 4.36 -4.77 -13.22
C GLN A 395 3.34 -4.96 -12.08
N THR A 396 2.79 -3.87 -11.58
CA THR A 396 1.84 -3.84 -10.45
C THR A 396 0.44 -3.50 -10.95
N SER A 397 -0.57 -3.65 -10.11
CA SER A 397 -1.89 -3.10 -10.40
C SER A 397 -1.88 -1.58 -10.31
N LYS A 398 -2.87 -0.93 -10.92
CA LYS A 398 -3.09 0.53 -10.81
C LYS A 398 -3.15 0.98 -9.35
N GLU A 399 -3.91 0.25 -8.55
CA GLU A 399 -4.14 0.54 -7.14
C GLU A 399 -2.84 0.45 -6.34
N GLU A 400 -2.02 -0.59 -6.59
CA GLU A 400 -0.73 -0.75 -5.92
C GLU A 400 0.29 0.32 -6.33
N PHE A 401 0.27 0.74 -7.59
CA PHE A 401 1.14 1.80 -8.08
C PHE A 401 0.75 3.17 -7.50
N LEU A 402 -0.54 3.53 -7.55
CA LEU A 402 -1.04 4.84 -7.10
C LEU A 402 -1.16 4.99 -5.58
N VAL A 403 -1.09 3.89 -4.80
CA VAL A 403 -1.02 3.96 -3.33
C VAL A 403 0.30 4.58 -2.86
N ASN A 404 1.37 4.44 -3.64
CA ASN A 404 2.63 5.13 -3.34
C ASN A 404 2.53 6.59 -3.81
N VAL A 405 2.72 7.52 -2.88
CA VAL A 405 2.57 8.97 -3.13
C VAL A 405 3.59 9.47 -4.15
N GLU A 406 4.84 9.00 -4.09
CA GLU A 406 5.90 9.40 -5.02
C GLU A 406 5.61 8.92 -6.44
N ASN A 407 5.10 7.70 -6.61
CA ASN A 407 4.68 7.19 -7.90
C ASN A 407 3.53 8.01 -8.48
N LYS A 408 2.54 8.35 -7.63
CA LYS A 408 1.38 9.12 -8.04
C LYS A 408 1.79 10.53 -8.47
N ASP A 409 2.64 11.19 -7.69
CA ASP A 409 3.19 12.52 -8.01
C ASP A 409 3.98 12.50 -9.30
N SER A 410 4.91 11.55 -9.47
CA SER A 410 5.70 11.41 -10.69
C SER A 410 4.83 11.14 -11.92
N PHE A 411 3.78 10.32 -11.78
CA PHE A 411 2.85 10.03 -12.88
C PHE A 411 2.02 11.28 -13.25
N ILE A 412 1.52 12.01 -12.26
CA ILE A 412 0.75 13.26 -12.46
C ILE A 412 1.62 14.32 -13.16
N LYS A 413 2.88 14.46 -12.74
CA LYS A 413 3.81 15.39 -13.38
C LYS A 413 4.07 15.02 -14.84
N ALA A 414 4.33 13.74 -15.12
CA ALA A 414 4.51 13.25 -16.49
C ALA A 414 3.25 13.47 -17.34
N LEU A 415 2.07 13.16 -16.81
CA LEU A 415 0.80 13.35 -17.50
C LEU A 415 0.53 14.85 -17.75
N GLY A 416 0.76 15.69 -16.75
CA GLY A 416 0.56 17.14 -16.87
C GLY A 416 1.46 17.76 -17.93
N THR A 417 2.75 17.41 -17.94
CA THR A 417 3.71 17.90 -18.96
C THR A 417 3.27 17.53 -20.37
N GLU A 418 2.74 16.35 -20.59
CA GLU A 418 2.22 15.97 -21.91
C GLU A 418 0.90 16.68 -22.25
N LEU A 419 0.00 16.84 -21.27
CA LEU A 419 -1.27 17.57 -21.46
C LEU A 419 -1.06 19.08 -21.74
N GLU A 420 0.00 19.71 -21.20
CA GLU A 420 0.31 21.11 -21.46
C GLU A 420 0.50 21.44 -22.94
N ARG A 421 0.72 20.44 -23.80
CA ARG A 421 0.78 20.61 -25.25
C ARG A 421 -0.56 20.92 -25.90
N THR A 422 -1.66 20.56 -25.27
CA THR A 422 -3.01 20.61 -25.83
C THR A 422 -4.03 21.33 -24.97
N CYS A 423 -3.79 21.45 -23.67
CA CYS A 423 -4.68 22.12 -22.73
C CYS A 423 -3.87 22.84 -21.63
N ARG A 424 -4.54 23.69 -20.87
CA ARG A 424 -3.92 24.37 -19.73
C ARG A 424 -3.91 23.42 -18.52
N VAL A 425 -2.75 23.26 -17.90
CA VAL A 425 -2.58 22.44 -16.70
C VAL A 425 -2.21 23.34 -15.51
N VAL A 426 -2.82 23.07 -14.36
CA VAL A 426 -2.55 23.76 -13.10
C VAL A 426 -2.18 22.72 -12.05
N PHE A 427 -1.01 22.87 -11.44
CA PHE A 427 -0.60 22.09 -10.29
C PHE A 427 -0.85 22.89 -9.02
N SER A 428 -1.66 22.33 -8.10
CA SER A 428 -1.88 22.94 -6.80
C SER A 428 -0.66 22.72 -5.89
N GLU A 429 -0.38 23.61 -4.97
CA GLU A 429 0.65 23.39 -3.94
C GLU A 429 0.21 22.29 -2.94
N GLY A 430 -1.09 22.08 -2.77
CA GLY A 430 -1.70 21.09 -1.90
C GLY A 430 -2.95 20.48 -2.54
N ASP A 431 -4.08 20.57 -1.83
CA ASP A 431 -5.38 20.09 -2.29
C ASP A 431 -5.88 20.88 -3.51
N ALA A 432 -6.30 20.19 -4.55
CA ALA A 432 -6.76 20.81 -5.80
C ALA A 432 -8.17 21.43 -5.66
N ASP A 433 -9.00 20.99 -4.72
CA ASP A 433 -10.42 21.35 -4.65
C ASP A 433 -10.66 22.86 -4.63
N LEU A 434 -9.86 23.60 -3.84
CA LEU A 434 -9.94 25.05 -3.77
C LEU A 434 -9.53 25.73 -5.08
N ASN A 435 -8.46 25.24 -5.69
CA ASN A 435 -7.94 25.78 -6.96
C ASN A 435 -8.91 25.49 -8.12
N ILE A 436 -9.53 24.30 -8.15
CA ILE A 436 -10.59 23.96 -9.10
C ILE A 436 -11.76 24.95 -8.96
N ALA A 437 -12.20 25.21 -7.73
CA ALA A 437 -13.31 26.14 -7.51
C ALA A 437 -12.97 27.59 -7.88
N ARG A 438 -11.77 28.07 -7.53
CA ARG A 438 -11.31 29.42 -7.87
C ARG A 438 -11.09 29.59 -9.37
N GLU A 439 -10.45 28.65 -10.02
CA GLU A 439 -10.25 28.67 -11.47
C GLU A 439 -11.58 28.67 -12.23
N ALA A 440 -12.52 27.84 -11.75
CA ALA A 440 -13.84 27.78 -12.35
C ALA A 440 -14.61 29.10 -12.21
N VAL A 441 -14.59 29.72 -11.04
CA VAL A 441 -15.30 31.00 -10.80
C VAL A 441 -14.64 32.14 -11.58
N GLU A 442 -13.30 32.15 -11.69
CA GLU A 442 -12.59 33.15 -12.47
C GLU A 442 -12.89 33.03 -13.97
N SER A 443 -12.82 31.83 -14.50
CA SER A 443 -13.14 31.54 -15.92
C SER A 443 -14.62 31.83 -16.23
N ALA A 444 -15.54 31.60 -15.30
CA ALA A 444 -16.96 31.90 -15.46
C ALA A 444 -17.29 33.39 -15.56
N LYS A 445 -16.33 34.29 -15.32
CA LYS A 445 -16.50 35.73 -15.58
C LYS A 445 -16.57 36.05 -17.07
N SER A 446 -15.92 35.24 -17.90
CA SER A 446 -15.77 35.49 -19.34
C SER A 446 -16.59 34.59 -20.25
N GLN A 447 -16.95 33.39 -19.81
CA GLN A 447 -17.64 32.38 -20.63
C GLN A 447 -18.42 31.35 -19.80
N VAL A 448 -19.31 30.60 -20.45
CA VAL A 448 -20.01 29.48 -19.82
C VAL A 448 -19.01 28.35 -19.50
N LEU A 449 -19.13 27.78 -18.33
CA LEU A 449 -18.15 26.81 -17.83
C LEU A 449 -18.79 25.58 -17.20
N ILE A 450 -18.17 24.43 -17.43
CA ILE A 450 -18.53 23.18 -16.76
C ILE A 450 -17.35 22.64 -15.98
N VAL A 451 -17.54 22.44 -14.69
CA VAL A 451 -16.59 21.70 -13.84
C VAL A 451 -16.95 20.23 -13.85
N ILE A 452 -15.97 19.39 -14.20
CA ILE A 452 -16.09 17.94 -14.18
C ILE A 452 -15.39 17.41 -12.93
N GLY A 453 -16.16 16.84 -12.01
CA GLY A 453 -15.66 16.29 -10.76
C GLY A 453 -16.73 15.47 -10.03
N GLU A 454 -16.33 14.75 -8.99
CA GLU A 454 -17.23 13.91 -8.20
C GLU A 454 -17.23 14.28 -6.71
N ASP A 455 -16.26 15.08 -6.25
CA ASP A 455 -16.15 15.39 -4.83
C ASP A 455 -17.16 16.44 -4.40
N THR A 456 -17.82 16.15 -3.28
CA THR A 456 -18.76 17.07 -2.65
C THR A 456 -18.06 18.31 -2.10
N ASP A 457 -16.76 18.25 -1.82
CA ASP A 457 -15.96 19.37 -1.35
C ASP A 457 -15.92 20.46 -2.44
N ILE A 458 -15.69 20.06 -3.71
CA ILE A 458 -15.75 20.96 -4.88
C ILE A 458 -17.15 21.59 -5.01
N LEU A 459 -18.22 20.80 -4.87
CA LEU A 459 -19.60 21.32 -4.96
C LEU A 459 -19.86 22.41 -3.93
N VAL A 460 -19.43 22.20 -2.69
CA VAL A 460 -19.65 23.16 -1.59
C VAL A 460 -18.81 24.43 -1.79
N LEU A 461 -17.56 24.28 -2.25
CA LEU A 461 -16.66 25.39 -2.59
C LEU A 461 -17.20 26.23 -3.75
N LEU A 462 -17.68 25.59 -4.81
CA LEU A 462 -18.32 26.30 -5.93
C LEU A 462 -19.57 27.05 -5.45
N GLY A 463 -20.38 26.44 -4.60
CA GLY A 463 -21.53 27.10 -3.98
C GLY A 463 -21.15 28.32 -3.15
N PHE A 464 -20.02 28.27 -2.46
CA PHE A 464 -19.49 29.39 -1.68
C PHE A 464 -18.99 30.54 -2.56
N PHE A 465 -18.16 30.23 -3.56
CA PHE A 465 -17.44 31.24 -4.35
C PHE A 465 -18.22 31.76 -5.58
N VAL A 466 -19.27 31.07 -6.05
CA VAL A 466 -19.94 31.44 -7.31
C VAL A 466 -20.43 32.91 -7.31
N ASP A 467 -20.07 33.62 -8.39
CA ASP A 467 -20.57 34.96 -8.65
C ASP A 467 -21.89 34.91 -9.44
N LYS A 468 -22.94 35.54 -8.90
CA LYS A 468 -24.22 35.63 -9.57
C LYS A 468 -24.21 36.50 -10.84
N LYS A 469 -23.21 37.37 -11.00
CA LYS A 469 -23.05 38.27 -12.16
C LYS A 469 -22.30 37.65 -13.33
N GLY A 470 -21.49 36.58 -13.11
CA GLY A 470 -20.75 35.89 -14.14
C GLY A 470 -21.62 35.12 -15.14
N HIS A 471 -20.99 34.40 -16.06
CA HIS A 471 -21.66 33.44 -16.94
C HIS A 471 -22.16 32.21 -16.17
N ASP A 472 -22.90 31.33 -16.82
CA ASP A 472 -23.40 30.12 -16.18
C ASP A 472 -22.23 29.18 -15.84
N LEU A 473 -22.24 28.70 -14.61
CA LEU A 473 -21.29 27.75 -14.06
C LEU A 473 -22.01 26.47 -13.68
N TYR A 474 -21.62 25.36 -14.29
CA TYR A 474 -22.17 24.04 -14.02
C TYR A 474 -21.17 23.15 -13.34
N PHE A 475 -21.64 22.28 -12.45
CA PHE A 475 -20.88 21.19 -11.87
C PHE A 475 -21.54 19.85 -12.19
N THR A 476 -20.80 18.89 -12.70
CA THR A 476 -21.34 17.58 -13.06
C THR A 476 -20.30 16.49 -12.98
N SER A 477 -20.75 15.23 -12.82
CA SER A 477 -19.92 14.05 -13.02
C SER A 477 -19.90 13.65 -14.48
N ASP A 478 -18.80 13.09 -14.96
CA ASP A 478 -18.67 12.50 -16.30
C ASP A 478 -19.20 11.06 -16.36
N LYS A 479 -19.72 10.51 -15.26
CA LYS A 479 -20.35 9.20 -15.25
C LYS A 479 -21.62 9.21 -16.07
N THR A 480 -21.67 8.35 -17.09
CA THR A 480 -22.89 8.12 -17.88
C THR A 480 -23.84 7.20 -17.13
N GLY A 481 -25.08 7.62 -16.90
CA GLY A 481 -26.10 6.79 -16.27
C GLY A 481 -27.41 7.53 -15.98
N LYS A 482 -28.51 6.78 -15.76
CA LYS A 482 -29.77 7.36 -15.29
C LYS A 482 -29.54 7.98 -13.90
N GLY A 483 -29.53 9.31 -13.82
CA GLY A 483 -29.38 10.05 -12.56
C GLY A 483 -28.13 10.92 -12.47
N THR A 484 -27.36 11.11 -13.54
CA THR A 484 -26.29 12.12 -13.58
C THR A 484 -26.88 13.49 -13.28
N ARG A 485 -26.37 14.15 -12.22
CA ARG A 485 -26.84 15.46 -11.77
C ARG A 485 -25.96 16.53 -12.38
N ARG A 486 -26.60 17.53 -13.02
CA ARG A 486 -25.92 18.74 -13.44
C ARG A 486 -26.38 19.89 -12.55
N TRP A 487 -25.46 20.43 -11.77
CA TRP A 487 -25.72 21.53 -10.84
C TRP A 487 -25.53 22.85 -11.56
N ASN A 488 -26.55 23.69 -11.62
CA ASN A 488 -26.39 25.10 -12.00
C ASN A 488 -26.03 25.88 -10.73
N MET A 489 -24.78 26.34 -10.65
CA MET A 489 -24.25 26.96 -9.43
C MET A 489 -24.79 28.36 -9.21
N LYS A 490 -25.20 29.10 -10.26
CA LYS A 490 -25.91 30.39 -10.11
C LYS A 490 -27.28 30.15 -9.47
N ARG A 491 -28.02 29.18 -9.95
CA ARG A 491 -29.30 28.81 -9.38
C ARG A 491 -29.19 28.30 -7.95
N PHE A 492 -28.15 27.55 -7.67
CA PHE A 492 -27.79 27.14 -6.30
C PHE A 492 -27.61 28.36 -5.40
N ALA A 493 -26.83 29.37 -5.84
CA ALA A 493 -26.60 30.58 -5.07
C ALA A 493 -27.86 31.43 -4.85
N GLU A 494 -28.78 31.41 -5.80
CA GLU A 494 -30.10 32.10 -5.66
C GLU A 494 -30.97 31.42 -4.60
N LEU A 495 -31.10 30.09 -4.68
CA LEU A 495 -31.96 29.30 -3.79
C LEU A 495 -31.47 29.29 -2.33
N PHE A 496 -30.19 29.10 -2.14
CA PHE A 496 -29.61 29.02 -0.79
C PHE A 496 -29.29 30.42 -0.20
N GLY A 497 -29.21 31.47 -1.02
CA GLY A 497 -28.93 32.83 -0.57
C GLY A 497 -27.70 32.91 0.34
N GLU A 498 -27.82 33.60 1.48
CA GLU A 498 -26.72 33.69 2.46
C GLU A 498 -26.40 32.39 3.18
N ALA A 499 -27.33 31.44 3.24
CA ALA A 499 -27.07 30.15 3.89
C ALA A 499 -26.00 29.29 3.15
N ARG A 500 -25.74 29.59 1.88
CA ARG A 500 -24.68 28.94 1.11
C ARG A 500 -23.28 29.10 1.74
N HIS A 501 -23.03 30.24 2.38
CA HIS A 501 -21.74 30.50 3.04
C HIS A 501 -21.57 29.68 4.31
N ASP A 502 -22.68 29.33 4.97
CA ASP A 502 -22.68 28.50 6.18
C ASP A 502 -22.39 27.01 5.88
N LEU A 503 -22.49 26.59 4.60
CA LEU A 503 -22.30 25.19 4.19
C LEU A 503 -20.87 24.71 4.39
N LEU A 504 -19.85 25.56 4.25
CA LEU A 504 -18.44 25.19 4.51
C LEU A 504 -18.28 24.71 5.95
N PHE A 505 -18.75 25.52 6.90
CA PHE A 505 -18.71 25.15 8.32
C PHE A 505 -19.48 23.87 8.58
N LEU A 506 -20.71 23.75 8.09
CA LEU A 506 -21.52 22.56 8.30
C LEU A 506 -20.89 21.33 7.76
N HIS A 507 -20.29 21.45 6.56
CA HIS A 507 -19.61 20.35 5.89
C HIS A 507 -18.41 19.87 6.70
N ALA A 508 -17.57 20.78 7.20
CA ALA A 508 -16.44 20.49 8.06
C ALA A 508 -16.89 19.93 9.43
N LEU A 509 -17.88 20.53 10.09
CA LEU A 509 -18.36 20.10 11.41
C LEU A 509 -18.95 18.69 11.39
N THR A 510 -19.65 18.33 10.33
CA THR A 510 -20.26 16.99 10.16
C THR A 510 -19.37 15.99 9.46
N GLY A 511 -18.10 16.37 9.22
CA GLY A 511 -17.04 15.53 8.69
C GLY A 511 -16.73 15.76 7.21
N CYS A 512 -15.46 15.96 6.92
CA CYS A 512 -14.83 15.98 5.61
C CYS A 512 -13.56 15.10 5.64
N ASP A 513 -12.64 15.26 4.71
CA ASP A 513 -11.43 14.44 4.67
C ASP A 513 -10.45 14.68 5.83
N SER A 514 -10.48 15.88 6.43
CA SER A 514 -9.64 16.30 7.56
C SER A 514 -10.37 16.39 8.90
N THR A 515 -11.68 16.13 8.96
CA THR A 515 -12.47 16.24 10.19
C THR A 515 -13.37 15.03 10.44
N SER A 516 -13.65 14.73 11.70
CA SER A 516 -14.49 13.61 12.10
C SER A 516 -15.98 13.84 11.82
N ARG A 517 -16.69 12.78 11.43
CA ARG A 517 -18.16 12.78 11.50
C ARG A 517 -18.59 12.43 12.91
N PRO A 518 -19.31 13.31 13.65
CA PRO A 518 -19.90 12.96 14.93
C PRO A 518 -20.92 11.81 14.75
N PHE A 519 -20.85 10.79 15.59
CA PHE A 519 -21.76 9.64 15.51
C PHE A 519 -23.21 10.08 15.72
N GLY A 520 -24.12 9.55 14.95
CA GLY A 520 -25.55 9.90 15.03
C GLY A 520 -25.92 11.21 14.34
N ILE A 521 -24.94 12.01 13.90
CA ILE A 521 -25.19 13.26 13.17
C ILE A 521 -24.96 12.98 11.67
N GLY A 522 -26.04 13.06 10.92
CA GLY A 522 -26.01 12.98 9.44
C GLY A 522 -26.08 14.36 8.80
N LYS A 523 -25.38 14.55 7.68
CA LYS A 523 -25.38 15.80 6.89
C LYS A 523 -26.81 16.27 6.51
N PRO A 524 -27.75 15.40 6.09
CA PRO A 524 -29.11 15.80 5.78
C PRO A 524 -29.85 16.46 6.96
N ALA A 525 -29.73 15.88 8.15
CA ALA A 525 -30.36 16.43 9.34
C ALA A 525 -29.71 17.76 9.77
N ALA A 526 -28.39 17.85 9.63
CA ALA A 526 -27.65 19.06 9.96
C ALA A 526 -27.97 20.22 9.02
N ILE A 527 -28.14 19.98 7.71
CA ILE A 527 -28.60 21.01 6.74
C ILE A 527 -29.97 21.53 7.12
N ARG A 528 -30.94 20.65 7.35
CA ARG A 528 -32.29 21.08 7.74
C ARG A 528 -32.29 21.99 8.99
N LYS A 529 -31.47 21.62 9.99
CA LYS A 529 -31.26 22.45 11.18
C LYS A 529 -30.59 23.78 10.85
N LEU A 530 -29.61 23.81 9.98
CA LEU A 530 -28.94 25.04 9.55
C LEU A 530 -29.90 25.98 8.84
N LEU A 531 -30.72 25.48 7.93
CA LEU A 531 -31.68 26.30 7.16
C LEU A 531 -32.80 26.87 8.02
N THR A 532 -33.21 26.18 9.09
CA THR A 532 -34.33 26.56 9.94
C THR A 532 -33.94 27.28 11.25
N ASN A 533 -32.68 27.18 11.69
CA ASN A 533 -32.24 27.66 13.00
C ASN A 533 -31.24 28.82 12.87
N SER A 534 -31.67 30.03 13.22
CA SER A 534 -30.84 31.26 13.17
C SER A 534 -29.62 31.21 14.10
N LEU A 535 -29.68 30.47 15.21
CA LEU A 535 -28.57 30.32 16.14
C LEU A 535 -27.47 29.48 15.54
N GLN A 536 -27.82 28.42 14.80
CA GLN A 536 -26.84 27.60 14.09
C GLN A 536 -26.07 28.44 13.08
N ARG A 537 -26.74 29.35 12.37
CA ARG A 537 -26.08 30.29 11.44
C ARG A 537 -25.21 31.32 12.17
N LYS A 538 -25.58 31.76 13.36
CA LYS A 538 -24.76 32.67 14.16
C LYS A 538 -23.43 31.99 14.53
N GLN A 539 -23.46 30.71 14.91
CA GLN A 539 -22.26 29.96 15.25
C GLN A 539 -21.38 29.66 14.00
N SER A 540 -21.99 29.36 12.86
CA SER A 540 -21.24 29.11 11.62
C SER A 540 -20.41 30.30 11.17
N ARG A 541 -20.91 31.51 11.33
CA ARG A 541 -20.23 32.77 10.96
C ARG A 541 -18.98 33.03 11.76
N VAL A 542 -18.82 32.48 12.97
CA VAL A 542 -17.58 32.53 13.75
C VAL A 542 -16.46 31.83 13.02
N PHE A 543 -16.75 30.72 12.35
CA PHE A 543 -15.74 29.92 11.63
C PHE A 543 -15.29 30.56 10.31
N LEU A 544 -16.04 31.51 9.77
CA LEU A 544 -15.68 32.28 8.58
C LEU A 544 -14.81 33.51 8.90
N GLN A 545 -14.74 33.92 10.17
CA GLN A 545 -13.97 35.08 10.59
C GLN A 545 -12.49 34.71 10.79
N GLN A 546 -11.61 35.56 10.32
CA GLN A 546 -10.17 35.48 10.61
C GLN A 546 -9.89 36.00 12.03
N ASN A 547 -8.80 35.53 12.63
CA ASN A 547 -8.28 36.02 13.92
C ASN A 547 -9.21 35.83 15.12
N ILE A 548 -10.11 34.86 15.10
CA ILE A 548 -10.90 34.47 16.26
C ILE A 548 -10.05 33.81 17.32
N THR A 549 -10.34 34.10 18.58
CA THR A 549 -9.67 33.43 19.69
C THR A 549 -10.02 31.94 19.76
N PRO A 550 -9.09 31.06 20.17
CA PRO A 550 -9.41 29.64 20.34
C PRO A 550 -10.63 29.39 21.25
N ALA A 551 -10.80 30.21 22.29
CA ALA A 551 -12.00 30.13 23.17
C ALA A 551 -13.30 30.39 22.43
N GLY A 552 -13.34 31.39 21.54
CA GLY A 552 -14.52 31.67 20.71
C GLY A 552 -14.86 30.59 19.74
N ILE A 553 -13.85 29.95 19.13
CA ILE A 553 -13.98 28.78 18.23
C ILE A 553 -14.59 27.60 19.00
N ILE A 554 -14.03 27.30 20.17
CA ILE A 554 -14.45 26.19 21.01
C ILE A 554 -15.89 26.35 21.46
N GLU A 555 -16.24 27.54 21.95
CA GLU A 555 -17.59 27.84 22.39
C GLU A 555 -18.61 27.71 21.24
N ALA A 556 -18.33 28.30 20.09
CA ALA A 556 -19.20 28.23 18.92
C ALA A 556 -19.37 26.78 18.40
N GLY A 557 -18.31 26.02 18.38
CA GLY A 557 -18.33 24.62 17.99
C GLY A 557 -19.09 23.72 18.93
N GLU A 558 -18.89 23.89 20.24
CA GLU A 558 -19.63 23.17 21.28
C GLU A 558 -21.13 23.46 21.20
N LYS A 559 -21.55 24.74 21.15
CA LYS A 559 -22.95 25.14 20.99
C LYS A 559 -23.59 24.54 19.73
N SER A 560 -22.84 24.48 18.64
CA SER A 560 -23.30 23.85 17.40
C SER A 560 -23.53 22.35 17.57
N LEU A 561 -22.61 21.63 18.21
CA LEU A 561 -22.75 20.21 18.50
C LEU A 561 -23.89 19.92 19.47
N VAL A 562 -24.03 20.71 20.55
CA VAL A 562 -25.16 20.62 21.49
C VAL A 562 -26.49 20.74 20.74
N ASN A 563 -26.62 21.72 19.85
CA ASN A 563 -27.83 21.89 19.03
C ASN A 563 -28.06 20.69 18.10
N LEU A 564 -27.01 20.19 17.46
CA LEU A 564 -27.13 19.03 16.55
C LEU A 564 -27.59 17.78 17.30
N TYR A 565 -27.11 17.54 18.51
CA TYR A 565 -27.54 16.44 19.38
C TYR A 565 -28.86 16.65 20.10
N GLY A 566 -29.52 17.79 19.89
CA GLY A 566 -30.83 18.11 20.48
C GLY A 566 -30.76 18.57 21.94
N GLY A 567 -29.64 19.17 22.34
CA GLY A 567 -29.44 19.78 23.63
C GLY A 567 -30.07 21.18 23.75
N LYS A 568 -30.13 21.69 24.97
CA LYS A 568 -30.58 23.05 25.28
C LYS A 568 -29.43 24.05 25.12
N GLN A 569 -29.70 25.30 24.83
CA GLN A 569 -28.65 26.34 24.65
C GLN A 569 -27.77 26.57 25.87
N SER A 570 -28.30 26.34 27.06
CA SER A 570 -27.57 26.49 28.33
C SER A 570 -26.78 25.26 28.74
N GLU A 571 -26.92 24.14 28.03
CA GLU A 571 -26.21 22.91 28.34
C GLU A 571 -24.80 22.90 27.70
N THR A 572 -23.83 22.31 28.41
CA THR A 572 -22.57 21.86 27.83
C THR A 572 -22.74 20.48 27.21
N LEU A 573 -21.76 20.04 26.41
CA LEU A 573 -21.76 18.65 25.86
C LEU A 573 -21.69 17.61 26.97
N ASP A 574 -20.98 17.87 28.04
CA ASP A 574 -20.84 16.95 29.18
C ASP A 574 -22.16 16.75 29.89
N GLU A 575 -22.92 17.86 30.13
CA GLU A 575 -24.25 17.81 30.73
C GLU A 575 -25.26 17.09 29.83
N LEU A 576 -25.21 17.38 28.53
CA LEU A 576 -26.03 16.72 27.53
C LEU A 576 -25.74 15.23 27.46
N ARG A 577 -24.46 14.86 27.48
CA ARG A 577 -23.98 13.48 27.47
C ARG A 577 -24.51 12.68 28.66
N TYR A 578 -24.41 13.24 29.86
CA TYR A 578 -24.97 12.64 31.07
C TYR A 578 -26.49 12.50 30.99
N ARG A 579 -27.21 13.56 30.61
CA ARG A 579 -28.68 13.54 30.46
C ARG A 579 -29.14 12.49 29.45
N LEU A 580 -28.46 12.37 28.30
CA LEU A 580 -28.80 11.36 27.29
C LEU A 580 -28.48 9.96 27.78
N PHE A 581 -27.42 9.78 28.56
CA PHE A 581 -27.14 8.51 29.22
C PHE A 581 -28.30 8.14 30.17
N CYS A 582 -28.68 9.00 31.08
CA CYS A 582 -29.81 8.78 31.99
C CYS A 582 -31.10 8.45 31.26
N SER A 583 -31.42 9.20 30.19
CA SER A 583 -32.60 8.93 29.37
C SER A 583 -32.59 7.55 28.72
N LYS A 584 -31.43 7.13 28.19
CA LYS A 584 -31.27 5.78 27.60
C LYS A 584 -31.38 4.68 28.65
N VAL A 585 -30.85 4.88 29.85
CA VAL A 585 -31.01 3.96 30.98
C VAL A 585 -32.47 3.82 31.39
N ALA A 586 -33.20 4.93 31.47
CA ALA A 586 -34.59 4.93 31.86
C ALA A 586 -35.53 4.23 30.86
N VAL A 587 -35.21 4.28 29.57
CA VAL A 587 -35.96 3.58 28.49
C VAL A 587 -35.54 2.11 28.36
N GLY A 588 -34.47 1.71 29.00
CA GLY A 588 -33.55 0.69 28.67
C GLY A 588 -33.92 -0.76 28.80
N THR A 589 -33.86 -1.42 27.67
CA THR A 589 -33.76 -2.86 27.52
C THR A 589 -32.43 -3.30 26.90
N GLN A 590 -31.55 -2.39 26.54
CA GLN A 590 -30.30 -2.69 25.82
C GLN A 590 -29.07 -2.07 26.49
N CYS A 591 -27.92 -2.73 26.35
CA CYS A 591 -26.64 -2.18 26.77
C CYS A 591 -26.32 -0.89 26.00
N ILE A 592 -26.11 0.21 26.74
CA ILE A 592 -25.79 1.50 26.16
C ILE A 592 -24.40 1.46 25.54
N GLN A 593 -24.32 1.70 24.25
CA GLN A 593 -23.07 1.77 23.52
C GLN A 593 -22.46 3.17 23.63
N ILE A 594 -21.19 3.27 24.08
CA ILE A 594 -20.50 4.51 24.37
C ILE A 594 -20.47 5.48 23.19
N HIS A 595 -20.28 4.99 21.97
CA HIS A 595 -20.22 5.80 20.76
C HIS A 595 -21.56 6.50 20.42
N THR A 596 -22.67 6.07 21.01
CA THR A 596 -23.98 6.67 20.80
C THR A 596 -24.26 7.89 21.69
N LEU A 597 -23.34 8.20 22.60
CA LEU A 597 -23.36 9.43 23.39
C LEU A 597 -22.59 10.53 22.68
N PRO A 598 -22.95 11.82 22.87
CA PRO A 598 -22.13 12.93 22.35
C PRO A 598 -20.67 12.85 22.78
N PRO A 599 -19.72 13.44 22.07
CA PRO A 599 -18.36 13.62 22.57
C PRO A 599 -18.37 14.48 23.83
N THR A 600 -17.34 14.38 24.67
CA THR A 600 -17.14 15.31 25.79
C THR A 600 -16.77 16.70 25.26
N SER A 601 -16.97 17.74 26.09
CA SER A 601 -16.53 19.11 25.79
C SER A 601 -15.02 19.16 25.49
N ALA A 602 -14.21 18.39 26.21
CA ALA A 602 -12.75 18.29 25.99
C ALA A 602 -12.40 17.68 24.63
N ALA A 603 -13.13 16.68 24.15
CA ALA A 603 -12.91 16.10 22.82
C ALA A 603 -13.47 17.00 21.70
N ALA A 604 -14.62 17.63 21.93
CA ALA A 604 -15.26 18.57 21.01
C ALA A 604 -14.42 19.83 20.77
N LYS A 605 -13.65 20.26 21.75
CA LYS A 605 -12.66 21.34 21.63
C LYS A 605 -11.71 21.11 20.43
N HIS A 606 -11.04 19.98 20.39
CA HIS A 606 -10.11 19.67 19.30
C HIS A 606 -10.80 19.46 17.97
N HIS A 607 -11.99 18.90 17.98
CA HIS A 607 -12.79 18.78 16.75
C HIS A 607 -13.16 20.17 16.21
N SER A 608 -13.62 21.10 17.04
CA SER A 608 -13.97 22.48 16.66
C SER A 608 -12.76 23.25 16.10
N LEU A 609 -11.59 23.10 16.73
CA LEU A 609 -10.36 23.69 16.22
C LEU A 609 -9.99 23.16 14.83
N ARG A 610 -10.07 21.84 14.60
CA ARG A 610 -9.85 21.26 13.26
C ARG A 610 -10.87 21.75 12.23
N VAL A 611 -12.13 21.88 12.63
CA VAL A 611 -13.18 22.45 11.77
C VAL A 611 -12.85 23.89 11.36
N TYR A 612 -12.41 24.72 12.31
CA TYR A 612 -11.98 26.08 12.02
C TYR A 612 -10.80 26.11 11.05
N TYR A 613 -9.75 25.35 11.34
CA TYR A 613 -8.58 25.21 10.46
C TYR A 613 -9.02 24.86 9.02
N GLN A 614 -9.85 23.85 8.86
CA GLN A 614 -10.31 23.41 7.54
C GLN A 614 -11.16 24.48 6.83
N VAL A 615 -12.02 25.20 7.53
CA VAL A 615 -12.82 26.27 6.94
C VAL A 615 -11.90 27.43 6.49
N GLN A 616 -10.91 27.81 7.30
CA GLN A 616 -9.95 28.84 6.94
C GLN A 616 -9.10 28.46 5.73
N GLU A 617 -8.66 27.21 5.63
CA GLU A 617 -7.99 26.67 4.44
C GLU A 617 -8.84 26.82 3.18
N TRP A 618 -10.14 26.59 3.28
CA TRP A 618 -11.06 26.71 2.15
C TRP A 618 -11.37 28.18 1.78
N VAL A 619 -11.38 29.08 2.75
CA VAL A 619 -11.73 30.48 2.50
C VAL A 619 -10.55 31.30 1.99
N ASP A 620 -9.39 31.16 2.60
CA ASP A 620 -8.26 32.08 2.36
C ASP A 620 -6.92 31.37 2.05
N ALA A 621 -6.82 30.06 2.11
CA ALA A 621 -5.55 29.34 1.99
C ALA A 621 -4.45 29.97 2.90
N SER A 622 -4.85 30.51 4.06
CA SER A 622 -3.93 31.13 5.01
C SER A 622 -2.98 30.08 5.57
N GLN A 623 -1.69 30.37 5.66
CA GLN A 623 -0.67 29.47 6.21
C GLN A 623 -0.83 29.36 7.75
N LEU A 624 -1.94 28.80 8.21
CA LEU A 624 -2.13 28.50 9.63
C LEU A 624 -1.32 27.25 10.00
N ASP A 625 -0.68 27.29 11.17
CA ASP A 625 -0.03 26.09 11.71
C ASP A 625 -1.08 25.12 12.29
N ALA A 626 -1.30 23.99 11.65
CA ALA A 626 -2.26 22.96 12.05
C ALA A 626 -2.05 22.50 13.51
N THR A 627 -0.82 22.58 14.04
CA THR A 627 -0.51 22.15 15.41
C THR A 627 -1.20 23.00 16.48
N ASN A 628 -1.59 24.24 16.14
CA ASN A 628 -2.37 25.13 17.02
C ASN A 628 -3.88 24.85 16.94
N PHE A 629 -4.33 24.00 15.99
CA PHE A 629 -5.73 23.76 15.70
C PHE A 629 -6.13 22.26 15.81
N GLY A 630 -5.73 21.63 16.93
CA GLY A 630 -6.17 20.28 17.27
C GLY A 630 -5.43 19.15 16.55
N TRP A 631 -4.25 19.45 15.99
CA TRP A 631 -3.31 18.48 15.42
C TRP A 631 -2.02 18.45 16.21
N LYS A 632 -1.30 17.33 16.12
CA LYS A 632 0.06 17.18 16.63
C LYS A 632 0.94 16.46 15.63
N LEU A 633 2.22 16.75 15.63
CA LEU A 633 3.18 16.09 14.78
C LEU A 633 3.72 14.82 15.47
N GLU A 634 3.47 13.65 14.90
CA GLU A 634 4.00 12.37 15.36
C GLU A 634 4.68 11.62 14.20
N LYS A 635 5.96 11.29 14.35
CA LYS A 635 6.74 10.54 13.34
C LYS A 635 6.65 11.16 11.94
N GLY A 636 6.68 12.49 11.85
CA GLY A 636 6.61 13.22 10.58
C GLY A 636 5.23 13.27 9.93
N LYS A 637 4.14 12.93 10.66
CA LYS A 637 2.75 12.99 10.20
C LYS A 637 1.91 13.82 11.14
N LEU A 638 0.91 14.50 10.60
CA LEU A 638 -0.10 15.17 11.40
C LEU A 638 -1.14 14.15 11.88
N VAL A 639 -1.25 14.05 13.21
CA VAL A 639 -2.19 13.17 13.91
C VAL A 639 -3.18 14.01 14.68
N PRO A 640 -4.49 13.74 14.63
CA PRO A 640 -5.48 14.51 15.38
C PRO A 640 -5.32 14.30 16.88
N ILE A 641 -5.32 15.38 17.65
CA ILE A 641 -5.44 15.32 19.11
C ILE A 641 -6.87 14.86 19.41
N THR A 642 -6.99 13.79 20.19
CA THR A 642 -8.30 13.17 20.47
C THR A 642 -9.02 13.85 21.64
N CYS A 643 -8.32 14.03 22.76
CA CYS A 643 -8.84 14.63 23.98
C CYS A 643 -7.67 15.06 24.89
N ASP A 644 -7.84 16.10 25.69
CA ASP A 644 -6.85 16.54 26.69
C ASP A 644 -6.98 15.76 28.01
N LEU A 645 -8.17 15.22 28.29
CA LEU A 645 -8.43 14.48 29.51
C LEU A 645 -8.10 12.99 29.35
N PRO A 646 -7.69 12.32 30.44
CA PRO A 646 -7.54 10.88 30.44
C PRO A 646 -8.88 10.17 30.18
N ALA A 647 -8.83 8.87 29.93
CA ALA A 647 -10.02 8.06 29.63
C ALA A 647 -11.09 8.10 30.75
N ALA A 648 -10.67 8.23 32.01
CA ALA A 648 -11.54 8.34 33.19
C ALA A 648 -10.78 9.05 34.32
N PRO A 649 -11.43 9.46 35.42
CA PRO A 649 -10.78 9.98 36.60
C PRO A 649 -9.65 9.03 37.09
N SER A 650 -8.54 9.60 37.56
CA SER A 650 -7.35 8.83 37.97
C SER A 650 -7.64 7.78 39.04
N GLU A 651 -8.55 8.12 39.98
CA GLU A 651 -8.98 7.20 41.03
C GLU A 651 -9.70 5.99 40.45
N LEU A 652 -10.58 6.21 39.46
CA LEU A 652 -11.31 5.16 38.77
C LEU A 652 -10.35 4.28 37.93
N LEU A 653 -9.40 4.90 37.24
CA LEU A 653 -8.42 4.17 36.43
C LEU A 653 -7.56 3.22 37.26
N LYS A 654 -7.19 3.61 38.52
CA LYS A 654 -6.46 2.74 39.45
C LYS A 654 -7.26 1.52 39.87
N ILE A 655 -8.59 1.62 39.92
CA ILE A 655 -9.48 0.52 40.34
C ILE A 655 -9.74 -0.46 39.19
N ILE A 656 -9.98 0.01 37.99
CA ILE A 656 -10.43 -0.83 36.84
C ILE A 656 -9.31 -1.58 36.11
N ARG A 657 -8.05 -1.38 36.48
CA ARG A 657 -6.89 -2.11 35.99
C ARG A 657 -6.07 -2.68 37.14
N CYS A 658 -5.30 -3.72 36.91
CA CYS A 658 -4.38 -4.23 37.91
C CYS A 658 -2.91 -4.03 37.49
N GLU A 659 -2.03 -3.98 38.49
CA GLU A 659 -0.57 -3.87 38.34
C GLU A 659 0.14 -5.19 38.72
N CYS A 660 -0.60 -6.31 38.70
CA CYS A 660 -0.09 -7.62 39.11
C CYS A 660 0.96 -8.12 38.14
N LYS A 661 2.12 -8.56 38.67
CA LYS A 661 3.23 -9.14 37.90
C LYS A 661 3.04 -10.63 37.54
N GLY A 662 1.96 -11.26 37.97
CA GLY A 662 1.68 -12.67 37.78
C GLY A 662 0.22 -13.01 38.04
N ASN A 663 -0.08 -14.18 38.63
CA ASN A 663 -1.41 -14.70 38.85
C ASN A 663 -2.40 -13.68 39.39
N CYS A 664 -3.48 -13.49 38.66
CA CYS A 664 -4.58 -12.58 39.00
C CYS A 664 -5.79 -13.34 39.51
N ASP A 665 -5.58 -14.35 40.35
CA ASP A 665 -6.58 -15.32 40.86
C ASP A 665 -7.05 -15.03 42.30
N SER A 666 -6.62 -13.92 42.86
CA SER A 666 -6.95 -13.54 44.24
C SER A 666 -7.37 -12.10 44.39
N ASN A 667 -7.93 -11.73 45.54
CA ASN A 667 -8.33 -10.37 45.89
C ASN A 667 -7.20 -9.34 45.90
N ARG A 668 -5.95 -9.77 45.73
CA ARG A 668 -4.80 -8.86 45.52
C ARG A 668 -4.85 -8.20 44.12
N CYS A 669 -5.46 -8.89 43.15
CA CYS A 669 -5.71 -8.31 41.84
C CYS A 669 -6.94 -7.40 41.90
N SER A 670 -6.77 -6.11 41.52
CA SER A 670 -7.90 -5.17 41.50
C SER A 670 -9.01 -5.60 40.53
N CYS A 671 -8.68 -6.18 39.40
CA CYS A 671 -9.69 -6.71 38.46
C CYS A 671 -10.45 -7.87 39.07
N PHE A 672 -9.77 -8.89 39.63
CA PHE A 672 -10.40 -10.04 40.28
C PHE A 672 -11.32 -9.62 41.44
N ARG A 673 -10.81 -8.72 42.33
CA ARG A 673 -11.58 -8.21 43.45
C ARG A 673 -12.86 -7.51 43.05
N LEU A 674 -12.91 -6.91 41.86
CA LEU A 674 -14.09 -6.25 41.30
C LEU A 674 -15.00 -7.22 40.52
N GLY A 675 -14.63 -8.50 40.43
CA GLY A 675 -15.37 -9.49 39.63
C GLY A 675 -15.25 -9.25 38.10
N ILE A 676 -14.22 -8.53 37.65
CA ILE A 676 -13.99 -8.27 36.22
C ILE A 676 -12.75 -9.01 35.75
N LYS A 677 -12.76 -9.43 34.50
CA LYS A 677 -11.60 -10.08 33.86
C LYS A 677 -10.49 -9.08 33.59
N CYS A 678 -9.24 -9.50 33.65
CA CYS A 678 -8.11 -8.68 33.23
C CYS A 678 -8.21 -8.36 31.73
N SER A 679 -7.60 -7.26 31.31
CA SER A 679 -7.69 -6.76 29.94
C SER A 679 -6.32 -6.26 29.47
N PRO A 680 -6.13 -5.99 28.18
CA PRO A 680 -4.91 -5.40 27.63
C PRO A 680 -4.48 -4.09 28.31
N GLY A 681 -5.37 -3.43 29.07
CA GLY A 681 -5.03 -2.23 29.86
C GLY A 681 -4.43 -2.50 31.23
N CYS A 682 -4.31 -3.74 31.67
CA CYS A 682 -3.61 -4.10 32.89
C CYS A 682 -2.10 -4.04 32.67
N GLU A 683 -1.37 -3.44 33.62
CA GLU A 683 0.00 -2.97 33.41
C GLU A 683 1.00 -4.09 33.07
N ASN A 684 0.95 -5.20 33.79
CA ASN A 684 1.91 -6.28 33.59
C ASN A 684 1.30 -7.53 32.95
N CYS A 685 0.10 -7.93 33.33
CA CYS A 685 -0.51 -9.16 32.81
C CYS A 685 -1.16 -8.96 31.44
N CYS A 686 -1.47 -7.73 31.06
CA CYS A 686 -2.12 -7.36 29.77
C CYS A 686 -3.36 -8.20 29.42
N GLY A 687 -3.97 -8.85 30.40
CA GLY A 687 -5.12 -9.74 30.19
C GLY A 687 -4.83 -10.99 29.36
N THR A 688 -3.58 -11.32 29.11
CA THR A 688 -3.19 -12.48 28.28
C THR A 688 -2.36 -13.50 29.03
N SER A 689 -1.65 -13.07 30.09
CA SER A 689 -0.68 -13.91 30.81
C SER A 689 -1.09 -14.23 32.24
N CYS A 690 -2.36 -14.10 32.62
CA CYS A 690 -2.85 -14.37 33.96
C CYS A 690 -4.11 -15.26 34.00
N SER A 691 -4.38 -15.86 35.15
CA SER A 691 -5.53 -16.74 35.39
C SER A 691 -6.91 -16.04 35.37
N ASN A 692 -6.92 -14.68 35.44
CA ASN A 692 -8.15 -13.88 35.35
C ASN A 692 -8.41 -13.34 33.93
N THR A 693 -7.96 -14.03 32.90
CA THR A 693 -8.23 -13.73 31.48
C THR A 693 -9.67 -14.11 31.12
N PRO A 694 -10.32 -13.41 30.16
CA PRO A 694 -11.52 -13.92 29.50
C PRO A 694 -11.21 -15.28 28.89
N ALA A 695 -12.12 -16.25 29.01
CA ALA A 695 -12.02 -17.45 28.19
C ALA A 695 -11.98 -17.03 26.72
N LEU A 696 -10.99 -17.51 25.98
CA LEU A 696 -11.03 -17.40 24.52
C LEU A 696 -12.21 -18.28 24.08
N ASP A 697 -13.34 -17.67 23.76
CA ASP A 697 -14.37 -18.34 22.98
C ASP A 697 -13.77 -18.62 21.60
N LEU A 698 -13.22 -19.83 21.45
CA LEU A 698 -12.78 -20.41 20.18
C LEU A 698 -13.95 -20.78 19.27
N ASP A 699 -15.13 -20.22 19.55
CA ASP A 699 -16.35 -20.44 18.77
C ASP A 699 -16.71 -19.17 17.93
N LEU A 700 -15.74 -18.68 17.16
CA LEU A 700 -16.03 -17.92 15.96
C LEU A 700 -16.04 -18.93 14.82
N GLY A 701 -17.24 -19.44 14.50
CA GLY A 701 -17.52 -20.36 13.41
C GLY A 701 -16.85 -19.98 12.10
N LEU A 702 -15.62 -20.39 11.94
CA LEU A 702 -15.06 -20.69 10.65
C LEU A 702 -15.55 -22.09 10.30
N PRO A 703 -16.17 -22.30 9.14
CA PRO A 703 -16.51 -23.66 8.71
C PRO A 703 -15.23 -24.48 8.72
N ALA A 704 -15.24 -25.58 9.46
CA ALA A 704 -14.21 -26.59 9.40
C ALA A 704 -14.11 -27.02 7.94
N ILE A 705 -13.01 -26.67 7.27
CA ILE A 705 -12.60 -27.34 6.05
C ILE A 705 -12.07 -28.69 6.53
N ASP A 706 -12.91 -29.70 6.47
CA ASP A 706 -12.50 -31.09 6.60
C ASP A 706 -11.51 -31.37 5.46
N VAL A 707 -10.24 -31.25 5.78
CA VAL A 707 -9.18 -31.82 4.96
C VAL A 707 -9.11 -33.29 5.35
N GLU A 708 -9.92 -34.10 4.68
CA GLU A 708 -9.68 -35.55 4.66
C GLU A 708 -8.28 -35.79 4.07
N LEU A 709 -7.36 -36.11 4.95
CA LEU A 709 -6.06 -36.65 4.57
C LEU A 709 -6.28 -38.05 4.00
N HIS A 710 -6.51 -38.15 2.71
CA HIS A 710 -6.31 -39.41 1.98
C HIS A 710 -4.80 -39.69 1.92
N PRO A 711 -4.32 -40.81 2.46
CA PRO A 711 -2.94 -41.24 2.30
C PRO A 711 -2.78 -41.77 0.86
N GLY A 712 -2.22 -40.97 -0.04
CA GLY A 712 -1.91 -41.45 -1.40
C GLY A 712 -1.98 -40.42 -2.54
N ALA A 713 -1.74 -39.15 -2.30
CA ALA A 713 -1.53 -38.23 -3.41
C ALA A 713 -0.06 -37.77 -3.45
N ASN A 714 0.72 -38.37 -4.34
CA ASN A 714 2.00 -37.85 -4.78
C ASN A 714 1.80 -36.43 -5.31
N THR A 715 2.22 -35.42 -4.57
CA THR A 715 2.36 -34.06 -5.10
C THR A 715 3.62 -34.01 -5.95
N ASN A 716 3.42 -34.07 -7.25
CA ASN A 716 4.43 -33.79 -8.24
C ASN A 716 4.92 -32.33 -8.11
N PRO A 717 6.22 -32.06 -8.10
CA PRO A 717 6.76 -30.69 -8.04
C PRO A 717 6.89 -30.05 -9.43
N GLU A 718 5.95 -30.29 -10.35
CA GLU A 718 6.09 -29.88 -11.78
C GLU A 718 5.40 -28.55 -12.15
N SER A 719 5.01 -27.69 -11.21
CA SER A 719 4.31 -26.43 -11.57
C SER A 719 5.13 -25.14 -11.44
N LEU A 720 6.46 -25.19 -11.49
CA LEU A 720 7.32 -24.01 -11.38
C LEU A 720 8.35 -23.82 -12.52
N GLU A 721 8.22 -24.52 -13.65
CA GLU A 721 9.17 -24.39 -14.76
C GLU A 721 8.57 -23.91 -16.11
N GLU A 722 7.37 -23.36 -16.14
CA GLU A 722 6.74 -22.95 -17.41
C GLU A 722 6.93 -21.47 -17.82
N ASP A 723 7.79 -20.69 -17.18
CA ASP A 723 8.00 -19.27 -17.55
C ASP A 723 9.42 -18.94 -18.05
N LEU A 724 10.13 -19.87 -18.68
CA LEU A 724 11.39 -19.55 -19.35
C LEU A 724 11.45 -20.13 -20.79
N ASN A 725 10.46 -19.82 -21.60
CA ASN A 725 10.58 -19.91 -23.05
C ASN A 725 10.85 -18.51 -23.61
N PHE A 726 12.12 -18.23 -23.85
CA PHE A 726 12.54 -17.19 -24.78
C PHE A 726 12.63 -17.84 -26.17
N GLU A 727 11.72 -17.47 -27.08
CA GLU A 727 12.02 -17.36 -28.50
C GLU A 727 12.68 -16.01 -28.78
#